data_e2f5c8fb27374d08a57164b9c693c4f5
#
_entry.id   e2f5c8fb27374d08a57164b9c693c4f5
#
_cell.length_a   1.000
_cell.length_b   1.000
_cell.length_c   1.000
_cell.angle_alpha   90.00
_cell.angle_beta   90.00
_cell.angle_gamma   90.00
#
_symmetry.space_group_name_H-M   'P 1'
#
loop_
_entity.id
_entity.type
_entity.pdbx_description
1 polymer ?
#
loop_
_entity_poly.entity_id
_entity_poly.type
_entity_poly.pdbx_seq_one_letter_code
_entity_poly.pdbx_strand_id
1 'polypeptide(L)'
;MKPITCLTSAALILALAGSSPARAESGNPGDMHWPPSRTYHVENYKLKLHFSQSAREVYGDEVVTIRPFQSAFDRFCINSTELTIDSVALLTPSGAPEALAHSTDDHCLWITLDHPHDAAHSLDIRIVYHGRPRIGLFFVNPDKNDPSAPQEIYTQGEPEFNHYWFPSWDTPNDMATSETITTVPRGQVVVSNGRLVSVKRAGGQVTYDWVESVPHSTYLTTLAIGPWQKTVDHYKDKPVDYYVARGVDAATVQRLFHLTPDMIGFFSRATGVEYPFEKYDQIAVRDFIFGGQENVSATSLTDAALHDAQAERDDPTTLLVAHELGQHWFGDYVQGRDWTDIWLNEGFATYMTALYTQYHESNDDYRYEIYTDQEESLQVEASRAPRPIVARKYVDPLDMLEEITHDKGAAVLDMMRYVVDGDAAMQSPASQNETLFQGLNYYLTTHAAHSADTSELLQSIWTRTGRELGWFFDEWVYKGGHPDYRVSATYDPTRNAEVLTVVQAQTLTADIPIFDMPIDVAFFGDGNQKVVTRIRDHAAKQTFVIPLAFEPSWVDFDPNDVLYKTVTFDKSNDELTREAEKDPYMMSRLWATKQLGERLKADPTCCVQALTEVLDADSFYGVRLQAASSLGMGKSDHAKQALLDALRQPDSRVRAAAVSALTNFLGDRTLIATLIKALRDDPSYAVQAAAAEELGRSKDASAFSALRARSATKLQDIVAVGVLNGLAESGKPEAARILLAYSQPGTPERLRTRALSALPKFKEELQRSDAQAVARTVGDALDDTMDDAFLPVHEVAAQLVGVFKLKQYRAAIERDAKDAVIMDDRNDAKHILQELDK
;
A
#
# COMPACT_ATOMS: atom_id res chain seq x y z
N MET A 1 1.07 -20.78 1.38
CA MET A 1 2.44 -20.27 1.57
C MET A 1 2.43 -18.89 0.96
N LYS A 2 2.57 -17.86 1.75
CA LYS A 2 2.70 -16.51 1.21
C LYS A 2 4.07 -16.42 0.55
N PRO A 3 4.18 -15.99 -0.71
CA PRO A 3 5.46 -15.57 -1.24
C PRO A 3 6.01 -14.47 -0.32
N ILE A 4 7.31 -14.35 -0.23
CA ILE A 4 7.96 -13.15 0.33
C ILE A 4 7.75 -12.11 -0.77
N THR A 5 6.61 -11.42 -0.73
CA THR A 5 6.32 -10.28 -1.57
C THR A 5 7.20 -9.14 -1.12
N CYS A 6 7.81 -8.45 -2.05
CA CYS A 6 8.20 -7.05 -1.88
C CYS A 6 6.97 -6.34 -1.32
N LEU A 7 7.01 -6.04 -0.04
CA LEU A 7 5.94 -5.32 0.64
C LEU A 7 5.94 -3.89 0.11
N THR A 8 5.08 -3.62 -0.86
CA THR A 8 4.60 -2.26 -1.04
C THR A 8 4.01 -1.83 0.30
N SER A 9 4.26 -0.62 0.71
CA SER A 9 4.10 -0.17 2.10
C SER A 9 2.66 -0.24 2.62
N ALA A 10 1.66 -0.27 1.75
CA ALA A 10 0.26 -0.48 2.12
C ALA A 10 -0.02 -1.92 2.60
N ALA A 11 0.62 -2.92 1.98
CA ALA A 11 0.51 -4.32 2.39
C ALA A 11 1.15 -4.58 3.77
N LEU A 12 2.06 -3.72 4.23
CA LEU A 12 2.68 -3.87 5.55
C LEU A 12 1.69 -3.60 6.68
N ILE A 13 0.77 -2.66 6.51
CA ILE A 13 -0.25 -2.33 7.54
C ILE A 13 -1.35 -3.39 7.55
N LEU A 14 -1.81 -3.85 6.38
CA LEU A 14 -2.82 -4.90 6.27
C LEU A 14 -2.26 -6.30 6.56
N ALA A 15 -0.98 -6.57 6.30
CA ALA A 15 -0.33 -7.82 6.70
C ALA A 15 0.05 -7.86 8.18
N LEU A 16 0.16 -6.70 8.86
CA LEU A 16 0.29 -6.60 10.31
C LEU A 16 -1.06 -6.79 11.01
N ALA A 17 -2.17 -6.42 10.38
CA ALA A 17 -3.50 -6.89 10.72
C ALA A 17 -3.62 -8.36 10.30
N GLY A 18 -2.75 -9.22 10.84
CA GLY A 18 -2.77 -10.65 10.59
C GLY A 18 -4.16 -11.18 10.81
N SER A 19 -4.78 -11.68 9.72
CA SER A 19 -6.00 -12.48 9.70
C SER A 19 -6.65 -12.66 11.08
N SER A 20 -7.24 -11.61 11.60
CA SER A 20 -8.25 -11.74 12.65
C SER A 20 -9.44 -12.40 11.99
N PRO A 21 -9.88 -13.58 12.45
CA PRO A 21 -11.11 -14.19 11.95
C PRO A 21 -12.36 -13.32 12.21
N ALA A 22 -12.21 -12.17 12.85
CA ALA A 22 -13.28 -11.24 13.19
C ALA A 22 -13.63 -10.25 12.04
N ARG A 23 -12.74 -9.97 11.09
CA ARG A 23 -13.09 -9.13 9.92
C ARG A 23 -14.10 -9.77 8.97
N ALA A 24 -14.33 -11.06 9.09
CA ALA A 24 -15.24 -11.81 8.19
C ALA A 24 -16.73 -11.74 8.55
N GLU A 25 -17.16 -11.09 9.63
CA GLU A 25 -18.55 -11.14 10.14
C GLU A 25 -19.21 -9.80 10.50
N SER A 26 -18.70 -8.64 10.14
CA SER A 26 -19.56 -7.46 10.19
C SER A 26 -20.45 -7.44 8.95
N GLY A 27 -21.60 -8.08 9.02
CA GLY A 27 -22.58 -8.16 7.93
C GLY A 27 -23.31 -6.84 7.64
N ASN A 28 -22.69 -5.70 7.94
CA ASN A 28 -23.16 -4.38 7.53
C ASN A 28 -22.25 -3.89 6.40
N PRO A 29 -22.74 -3.78 5.15
CA PRO A 29 -21.96 -3.32 4.02
C PRO A 29 -21.65 -1.80 4.06
N GLY A 30 -21.83 -1.12 5.18
CA GLY A 30 -21.77 0.33 5.30
C GLY A 30 -22.98 1.05 4.71
N ASP A 31 -23.02 2.35 4.91
CA ASP A 31 -24.01 3.23 4.30
C ASP A 31 -23.56 3.67 2.90
N MET A 32 -24.50 4.20 2.12
CA MET A 32 -24.19 4.82 0.83
C MET A 32 -23.54 6.19 1.05
N HIS A 33 -22.34 6.37 0.56
CA HIS A 33 -21.59 7.63 0.64
C HIS A 33 -21.70 8.43 -0.66
N TRP A 34 -21.79 9.72 -0.51
CA TRP A 34 -21.78 10.73 -1.57
C TRP A 34 -20.96 11.92 -1.10
N PRO A 35 -20.22 12.58 -2.00
CA PRO A 35 -19.50 13.80 -1.62
C PRO A 35 -20.47 14.79 -0.96
N PRO A 36 -20.09 15.42 0.15
CA PRO A 36 -20.95 16.40 0.81
C PRO A 36 -21.21 17.60 -0.11
N SER A 37 -22.43 18.14 0.00
CA SER A 37 -22.79 19.36 -0.74
C SER A 37 -22.06 20.56 -0.18
N ARG A 38 -21.46 21.37 -1.03
CA ARG A 38 -20.77 22.60 -0.69
C ARG A 38 -21.66 23.82 -0.91
N THR A 39 -21.58 24.79 -0.02
CA THR A 39 -22.22 26.10 -0.18
C THR A 39 -21.22 27.20 -0.51
N TYR A 40 -19.93 26.87 -0.42
CA TYR A 40 -18.80 27.73 -0.74
C TYR A 40 -17.65 26.92 -1.33
N HIS A 41 -16.68 27.57 -1.93
CA HIS A 41 -15.37 27.07 -2.33
C HIS A 41 -14.31 27.69 -1.43
N VAL A 42 -13.33 26.92 -1.03
CA VAL A 42 -12.12 27.44 -0.35
C VAL A 42 -11.07 27.77 -1.39
N GLU A 43 -10.65 29.03 -1.43
CA GLU A 43 -9.62 29.50 -2.36
C GLU A 43 -8.21 29.37 -1.78
N ASN A 44 -8.06 29.57 -0.45
CA ASN A 44 -6.76 29.54 0.21
C ASN A 44 -6.86 29.25 1.71
N TYR A 45 -5.88 28.49 2.22
CA TYR A 45 -5.60 28.36 3.65
C TYR A 45 -4.28 29.04 3.98
N LYS A 46 -4.27 30.00 4.90
CA LYS A 46 -3.07 30.64 5.42
C LYS A 46 -2.91 30.34 6.90
N LEU A 47 -1.99 29.44 7.23
CA LEU A 47 -1.79 28.88 8.55
C LEU A 47 -0.55 29.50 9.22
N LYS A 48 -0.72 30.21 10.34
CA LYS A 48 0.40 30.59 11.21
C LYS A 48 0.41 29.68 12.42
N LEU A 49 1.46 28.89 12.53
CA LEU A 49 1.52 27.79 13.46
C LEU A 49 2.69 27.90 14.43
N HIS A 50 2.44 27.49 15.67
CA HIS A 50 3.49 27.13 16.62
C HIS A 50 3.03 25.95 17.48
N PHE A 51 3.96 25.30 18.17
CA PHE A 51 3.74 24.03 18.83
C PHE A 51 4.33 24.00 20.22
N SER A 52 3.65 23.31 21.13
CA SER A 52 4.21 22.87 22.40
C SER A 52 4.55 21.39 22.31
N GLN A 53 5.82 21.06 22.04
CA GLN A 53 6.27 19.67 21.90
C GLN A 53 5.96 18.81 23.13
N SER A 54 6.19 19.37 24.34
CA SER A 54 5.97 18.64 25.60
C SER A 54 4.51 18.47 25.96
N ALA A 55 3.64 19.42 25.56
CA ALA A 55 2.19 19.35 25.78
C ALA A 55 1.48 18.65 24.61
N ARG A 56 2.19 18.41 23.48
CA ARG A 56 1.62 17.87 22.23
C ARG A 56 0.45 18.73 21.75
N GLU A 57 0.65 20.04 21.75
CA GLU A 57 -0.37 21.00 21.36
C GLU A 57 0.03 21.79 20.13
N VAL A 58 -0.94 22.01 19.25
CA VAL A 58 -0.89 22.95 18.15
C VAL A 58 -1.60 24.25 18.52
N TYR A 59 -1.04 25.37 18.09
CA TYR A 59 -1.66 26.70 18.20
C TYR A 59 -1.66 27.30 16.80
N GLY A 60 -2.85 27.66 16.32
CA GLY A 60 -3.07 28.21 14.99
C GLY A 60 -3.71 29.61 14.99
N ASP A 61 -3.25 30.45 14.08
CA ASP A 61 -3.89 31.70 13.65
C ASP A 61 -4.07 31.57 12.13
N GLU A 62 -5.22 31.07 11.74
CA GLU A 62 -5.57 30.76 10.37
C GLU A 62 -6.35 31.90 9.73
N VAL A 63 -6.13 32.10 8.42
CA VAL A 63 -7.05 32.85 7.56
C VAL A 63 -7.47 31.92 6.44
N VAL A 64 -8.75 31.53 6.44
CA VAL A 64 -9.36 30.80 5.33
C VAL A 64 -10.08 31.78 4.41
N THR A 65 -9.71 31.76 3.12
CA THR A 65 -10.38 32.57 2.09
C THR A 65 -11.42 31.70 1.40
N ILE A 66 -12.69 32.08 1.52
CA ILE A 66 -13.81 31.34 0.94
C ILE A 66 -14.57 32.19 -0.07
N ARG A 67 -15.14 31.54 -1.09
CA ARG A 67 -16.06 32.15 -2.05
C ARG A 67 -17.42 31.45 -1.98
N PRO A 68 -18.51 32.15 -1.60
CA PRO A 68 -19.87 31.59 -1.62
C PRO A 68 -20.31 31.22 -3.04
N PHE A 69 -21.10 30.13 -3.19
CA PHE A 69 -21.71 29.77 -4.47
C PHE A 69 -23.01 30.53 -4.75
N GLN A 70 -23.67 31.03 -3.72
CA GLN A 70 -24.97 31.69 -3.84
C GLN A 70 -25.00 33.00 -3.05
N SER A 71 -25.82 33.93 -3.50
CA SER A 71 -26.12 35.15 -2.73
C SER A 71 -26.96 34.83 -1.50
N ALA A 72 -26.97 35.74 -0.54
CA ALA A 72 -27.57 35.57 0.77
C ALA A 72 -26.86 34.50 1.64
N PHE A 73 -25.56 34.36 1.48
CA PHE A 73 -24.71 33.49 2.28
C PHE A 73 -24.42 34.14 3.65
N ASP A 74 -24.96 33.58 4.71
CA ASP A 74 -24.90 34.16 6.04
C ASP A 74 -24.43 33.18 7.14
N ARG A 75 -24.35 31.87 6.81
CA ARG A 75 -23.89 30.85 7.72
C ARG A 75 -23.28 29.65 6.99
N PHE A 76 -22.20 29.12 7.52
CA PHE A 76 -21.56 27.91 6.98
C PHE A 76 -20.87 27.09 8.07
N CYS A 77 -20.53 25.83 7.73
CA CYS A 77 -19.71 24.94 8.53
C CYS A 77 -18.34 24.79 7.85
N ILE A 78 -17.27 24.76 8.66
CA ILE A 78 -15.96 24.24 8.30
C ILE A 78 -15.64 23.09 9.25
N ASN A 79 -15.05 21.98 8.76
CA ASN A 79 -14.74 20.82 9.61
C ASN A 79 -13.71 21.21 10.67
N SER A 80 -13.96 20.79 11.90
CA SER A 80 -13.10 21.05 13.04
C SER A 80 -13.47 20.09 14.17
N THR A 81 -12.54 19.23 14.55
CA THR A 81 -12.76 18.23 15.60
C THR A 81 -11.70 18.38 16.67
N GLU A 82 -12.10 18.36 17.94
CA GLU A 82 -11.21 18.42 19.13
C GLU A 82 -10.37 19.72 19.25
N LEU A 83 -10.65 20.73 18.47
CA LEU A 83 -10.01 22.03 18.56
C LEU A 83 -10.81 22.97 19.46
N THR A 84 -10.11 23.71 20.30
CA THR A 84 -10.67 24.84 21.04
C THR A 84 -10.57 26.10 20.19
N ILE A 85 -11.70 26.65 19.83
CA ILE A 85 -11.77 27.88 19.03
C ILE A 85 -11.75 29.10 19.95
N ASP A 86 -10.66 29.87 19.92
CA ASP A 86 -10.47 31.06 20.75
C ASP A 86 -11.21 32.28 20.20
N SER A 87 -11.25 32.46 18.87
CA SER A 87 -11.98 33.52 18.21
C SER A 87 -12.19 33.27 16.73
N VAL A 88 -13.28 33.81 16.19
CA VAL A 88 -13.57 33.87 14.75
C VAL A 88 -13.88 35.29 14.35
N ALA A 89 -13.33 35.78 13.24
CA ALA A 89 -13.55 37.13 12.74
C ALA A 89 -13.55 37.19 11.21
N LEU A 90 -14.38 38.03 10.64
CA LEU A 90 -14.28 38.47 9.25
C LEU A 90 -13.20 39.55 9.16
N LEU A 91 -12.28 39.40 8.20
CA LEU A 91 -11.29 40.44 7.91
C LEU A 91 -11.86 41.41 6.88
N THR A 92 -11.98 42.68 7.27
CA THR A 92 -12.40 43.72 6.32
C THR A 92 -11.36 43.96 5.26
N PRO A 93 -11.67 44.63 4.13
CA PRO A 93 -10.68 44.98 3.10
C PRO A 93 -9.47 45.80 3.63
N SER A 94 -9.61 46.46 4.80
CA SER A 94 -8.49 47.12 5.51
C SER A 94 -7.65 46.13 6.33
N GLY A 95 -8.05 44.87 6.46
CA GLY A 95 -7.45 43.86 7.30
C GLY A 95 -7.87 43.95 8.78
N ALA A 96 -8.84 44.82 9.15
CA ALA A 96 -9.35 44.91 10.50
C ALA A 96 -10.31 43.75 10.79
N PRO A 97 -10.16 43.04 11.95
CA PRO A 97 -11.05 41.94 12.31
C PRO A 97 -12.39 42.44 12.86
N GLU A 98 -13.49 41.91 12.35
CA GLU A 98 -14.84 42.03 12.87
C GLU A 98 -15.30 40.69 13.43
N ALA A 99 -15.56 40.65 14.77
CA ALA A 99 -15.86 39.42 15.47
C ALA A 99 -17.15 38.75 14.94
N LEU A 100 -17.12 37.47 14.66
CA LEU A 100 -18.25 36.67 14.21
C LEU A 100 -18.77 35.74 15.29
N ALA A 101 -20.09 35.54 15.31
CA ALA A 101 -20.71 34.51 16.14
C ALA A 101 -20.37 33.12 15.61
N HIS A 102 -19.99 32.21 16.50
CA HIS A 102 -19.67 30.84 16.15
C HIS A 102 -20.12 29.83 17.22
N SER A 103 -20.22 28.57 16.82
CA SER A 103 -20.47 27.44 17.73
C SER A 103 -19.81 26.18 17.13
N THR A 104 -19.45 25.25 17.98
CA THR A 104 -18.88 23.94 17.55
C THR A 104 -19.82 22.80 17.89
N ASP A 105 -19.85 21.77 17.06
CA ASP A 105 -20.35 20.43 17.39
C ASP A 105 -19.22 19.40 17.19
N ASP A 106 -19.54 18.11 17.12
CA ASP A 106 -18.54 17.05 17.05
C ASP A 106 -17.72 17.06 15.74
N HIS A 107 -18.19 17.74 14.69
CA HIS A 107 -17.57 17.72 13.35
C HIS A 107 -17.36 19.11 12.75
N CYS A 108 -18.09 20.11 13.22
CA CYS A 108 -18.20 21.40 12.56
C CYS A 108 -17.89 22.58 13.49
N LEU A 109 -17.14 23.54 12.97
CA LEU A 109 -17.16 24.91 13.40
C LEU A 109 -18.19 25.68 12.55
N TRP A 110 -19.33 25.97 13.15
CA TRP A 110 -20.40 26.79 12.56
C TRP A 110 -20.09 28.27 12.72
N ILE A 111 -20.03 29.00 11.61
CA ILE A 111 -19.75 30.43 11.59
C ILE A 111 -20.97 31.15 11.04
N THR A 112 -21.43 32.21 11.77
CA THR A 112 -22.51 33.08 11.33
C THR A 112 -21.91 34.45 10.96
N LEU A 113 -22.15 34.88 9.74
CA LEU A 113 -21.64 36.15 9.20
C LEU A 113 -22.44 37.33 9.78
N ASP A 114 -21.88 38.51 9.70
CA ASP A 114 -22.47 39.78 10.16
C ASP A 114 -23.74 40.17 9.40
N HIS A 115 -23.82 39.82 8.13
CA HIS A 115 -24.96 39.96 7.24
C HIS A 115 -24.87 38.97 6.05
N PRO A 116 -25.96 38.77 5.30
CA PRO A 116 -25.87 37.95 4.10
C PRO A 116 -24.94 38.53 3.03
N HIS A 117 -23.95 37.77 2.58
CA HIS A 117 -22.99 38.11 1.55
C HIS A 117 -23.40 37.61 0.18
N ASP A 118 -22.84 38.18 -0.88
CA ASP A 118 -23.04 37.76 -2.26
C ASP A 118 -21.97 36.77 -2.73
N ALA A 119 -22.21 36.12 -3.85
CA ALA A 119 -21.29 35.16 -4.48
C ALA A 119 -20.14 35.82 -5.29
N ALA A 120 -20.14 37.15 -5.41
CA ALA A 120 -19.18 37.86 -6.26
C ALA A 120 -17.84 38.10 -5.56
N HIS A 121 -17.82 38.08 -4.24
CA HIS A 121 -16.66 38.47 -3.44
C HIS A 121 -16.22 37.33 -2.53
N SER A 122 -14.90 37.14 -2.43
CA SER A 122 -14.30 36.22 -1.45
C SER A 122 -14.31 36.86 -0.06
N LEU A 123 -14.36 36.01 0.96
CA LEU A 123 -14.39 36.38 2.38
C LEU A 123 -13.17 35.79 3.08
N ASP A 124 -12.41 36.63 3.77
CA ASP A 124 -11.28 36.21 4.60
C ASP A 124 -11.77 35.99 6.04
N ILE A 125 -11.84 34.76 6.46
CA ILE A 125 -12.27 34.38 7.80
C ILE A 125 -11.04 34.03 8.62
N ARG A 126 -10.77 34.79 9.68
CA ARG A 126 -9.69 34.50 10.61
C ARG A 126 -10.22 33.65 11.75
N ILE A 127 -9.55 32.53 12.00
CA ILE A 127 -9.85 31.57 13.08
C ILE A 127 -8.59 31.43 13.94
N VAL A 128 -8.71 31.71 15.27
CA VAL A 128 -7.64 31.44 16.22
C VAL A 128 -8.05 30.26 17.07
N TYR A 129 -7.17 29.30 17.19
CA TYR A 129 -7.46 28.02 17.84
C TYR A 129 -6.22 27.40 18.48
N HIS A 130 -6.48 26.42 19.33
CA HIS A 130 -5.48 25.50 19.84
C HIS A 130 -6.11 24.12 20.10
N GLY A 131 -5.26 23.08 20.17
CA GLY A 131 -5.75 21.74 20.44
C GLY A 131 -4.64 20.71 20.62
N ARG A 132 -5.04 19.51 21.06
CA ARG A 132 -4.17 18.32 21.19
C ARG A 132 -4.71 17.24 20.28
N PRO A 133 -4.34 17.25 19.00
CA PRO A 133 -4.84 16.28 18.04
C PRO A 133 -4.43 14.85 18.42
N ARG A 134 -5.38 13.92 18.32
CA ARG A 134 -5.13 12.48 18.51
C ARG A 134 -4.72 11.81 17.21
N ILE A 135 -5.00 12.44 16.07
CA ILE A 135 -4.70 11.97 14.72
C ILE A 135 -4.47 13.19 13.82
N GLY A 136 -3.93 12.98 12.62
CA GLY A 136 -3.67 14.05 11.67
C GLY A 136 -2.37 14.81 11.91
N LEU A 137 -1.97 15.01 13.17
CA LEU A 137 -0.71 15.63 13.55
C LEU A 137 -0.07 14.87 14.72
N PHE A 138 1.13 14.39 14.53
CA PHE A 138 1.83 13.47 15.41
C PHE A 138 3.08 14.09 16.03
N PHE A 139 3.36 13.78 17.30
CA PHE A 139 4.51 14.30 18.06
C PHE A 139 5.40 13.15 18.51
N VAL A 140 6.58 13.02 17.94
CA VAL A 140 7.63 12.11 18.42
C VAL A 140 8.47 12.84 19.47
N ASN A 141 8.63 12.21 20.63
CA ASN A 141 9.38 12.77 21.74
C ASN A 141 10.34 11.75 22.35
N PRO A 142 11.55 12.16 22.80
CA PRO A 142 12.35 11.32 23.68
C PRO A 142 11.57 11.01 24.97
N ASP A 143 11.60 9.77 25.38
CA ASP A 143 11.01 9.32 26.63
C ASP A 143 12.01 8.52 27.50
N LYS A 144 11.54 7.97 28.64
CA LYS A 144 12.37 7.14 29.54
C LYS A 144 12.81 5.82 28.88
N ASN A 145 12.07 5.33 27.88
CA ASN A 145 12.28 4.05 27.21
C ASN A 145 13.14 4.22 25.96
N ASP A 146 12.93 5.30 25.21
CA ASP A 146 13.79 5.73 24.10
C ASP A 146 14.29 7.17 24.30
N PRO A 147 15.29 7.40 25.15
CA PRO A 147 15.86 8.73 25.36
C PRO A 147 16.62 9.27 24.15
N SER A 148 16.81 8.46 23.12
CA SER A 148 17.48 8.83 21.87
C SER A 148 16.50 9.19 20.75
N ALA A 149 15.20 9.05 20.95
CA ALA A 149 14.20 9.46 19.98
C ALA A 149 14.38 10.92 19.59
N PRO A 150 14.21 11.29 18.32
CA PRO A 150 14.24 12.70 17.90
C PRO A 150 13.02 13.44 18.44
N GLN A 151 13.11 14.77 18.46
CA GLN A 151 11.91 15.59 18.60
C GLN A 151 11.40 15.92 17.20
N GLU A 152 10.36 15.23 16.76
CA GLU A 152 9.73 15.43 15.46
C GLU A 152 8.24 15.74 15.62
N ILE A 153 7.69 16.46 14.65
CA ILE A 153 6.25 16.65 14.45
C ILE A 153 6.01 16.37 12.97
N TYR A 154 5.00 15.57 12.64
CA TYR A 154 4.61 15.35 11.27
C TYR A 154 3.09 15.18 11.13
N THR A 155 2.60 15.37 9.94
CA THR A 155 1.18 15.19 9.62
C THR A 155 0.95 13.92 8.83
N GLN A 156 -0.26 13.36 9.01
CA GLN A 156 -0.86 12.35 8.17
C GLN A 156 -2.33 12.71 8.01
N GLY A 157 -2.69 13.24 6.85
CA GLY A 157 -4.01 13.83 6.61
C GLY A 157 -5.04 12.88 6.05
N GLU A 158 -4.60 11.82 5.35
CA GLU A 158 -5.49 10.88 4.69
C GLU A 158 -6.14 9.91 5.68
N PRO A 159 -7.45 9.61 5.50
CA PRO A 159 -8.34 10.19 4.48
C PRO A 159 -8.90 11.58 4.85
N GLU A 160 -9.30 11.86 6.07
CA GLU A 160 -9.93 13.09 6.54
C GLU A 160 -9.46 13.44 7.96
N PHE A 161 -8.12 13.53 8.17
CA PHE A 161 -7.56 13.75 9.50
C PHE A 161 -7.01 15.16 9.71
N ASN A 162 -7.01 16.02 8.69
CA ASN A 162 -6.45 17.35 8.82
C ASN A 162 -7.33 18.29 9.64
N HIS A 163 -8.64 18.09 9.67
CA HIS A 163 -9.55 18.88 10.52
C HIS A 163 -9.36 18.67 12.04
N TYR A 164 -8.50 17.72 12.45
CA TYR A 164 -8.09 17.55 13.84
C TYR A 164 -7.00 18.52 14.28
N TRP A 165 -6.26 19.16 13.34
CA TRP A 165 -5.18 20.09 13.69
C TRP A 165 -5.32 21.48 13.07
N PHE A 166 -6.20 21.68 12.08
CA PHE A 166 -6.65 22.99 11.64
C PHE A 166 -8.06 22.93 11.05
N PRO A 167 -8.91 23.95 11.29
CA PRO A 167 -10.23 24.02 10.67
C PRO A 167 -10.15 23.99 9.14
N SER A 168 -10.80 23.05 8.48
CA SER A 168 -10.66 22.86 7.03
C SER A 168 -11.91 22.25 6.39
N TRP A 169 -12.06 22.38 5.08
CA TRP A 169 -12.95 21.54 4.32
C TRP A 169 -12.19 20.24 4.00
N ASP A 170 -12.44 19.20 4.78
CA ASP A 170 -11.60 18.00 4.80
C ASP A 170 -12.20 16.85 3.97
N THR A 171 -12.73 17.17 2.80
CA THR A 171 -13.23 16.22 1.80
C THR A 171 -12.59 16.53 0.45
N PRO A 172 -12.19 15.54 -0.36
CA PRO A 172 -11.40 15.75 -1.58
C PRO A 172 -12.17 16.43 -2.72
N ASN A 173 -13.45 16.77 -2.55
CA ASN A 173 -14.26 17.43 -3.56
C ASN A 173 -14.03 18.96 -3.66
N ASP A 174 -13.07 19.50 -2.92
CA ASP A 174 -12.58 20.87 -3.05
C ASP A 174 -11.07 20.93 -2.99
N MET A 175 -10.46 21.85 -3.71
CA MET A 175 -9.01 22.04 -3.77
C MET A 175 -8.68 23.52 -3.57
N ALA A 176 -7.69 23.81 -2.75
CA ALA A 176 -7.29 25.16 -2.38
C ALA A 176 -5.78 25.33 -2.42
N THR A 177 -5.29 26.56 -2.57
CA THR A 177 -3.88 26.88 -2.33
C THR A 177 -3.60 26.95 -0.83
N SER A 178 -2.32 26.83 -0.44
CA SER A 178 -1.96 26.91 0.98
C SER A 178 -0.70 27.75 1.24
N GLU A 179 -0.66 28.40 2.41
CA GLU A 179 0.52 29.08 2.95
C GLU A 179 0.72 28.68 4.41
N THR A 180 1.85 28.07 4.74
CA THR A 180 2.19 27.68 6.11
C THR A 180 3.34 28.52 6.66
N ILE A 181 3.07 29.28 7.73
CA ILE A 181 4.03 30.12 8.42
C ILE A 181 4.30 29.52 9.80
N THR A 182 5.34 28.72 9.90
CA THR A 182 5.61 27.88 11.09
C THR A 182 6.80 28.38 11.88
N THR A 183 6.62 28.60 13.17
CA THR A 183 7.67 29.07 14.10
C THR A 183 8.10 27.95 15.02
N VAL A 184 9.40 27.60 15.00
CA VAL A 184 10.03 26.51 15.74
C VAL A 184 11.27 26.95 16.51
N PRO A 185 11.73 26.21 17.52
CA PRO A 185 13.00 26.43 18.17
C PRO A 185 14.18 26.33 17.19
N ARG A 186 15.26 27.08 17.45
CA ARG A 186 16.47 27.00 16.65
C ARG A 186 17.06 25.59 16.67
N GLY A 187 17.35 25.06 15.48
CA GLY A 187 17.89 23.71 15.29
C GLY A 187 16.89 22.74 14.66
N GLN A 188 15.62 23.10 14.69
CA GLN A 188 14.57 22.41 13.95
C GLN A 188 14.47 22.93 12.51
N VAL A 189 14.16 22.06 11.59
CA VAL A 189 13.85 22.35 10.19
C VAL A 189 12.35 22.10 9.97
N VAL A 190 11.72 22.99 9.24
CA VAL A 190 10.31 22.82 8.83
C VAL A 190 10.27 22.58 7.33
N VAL A 191 9.57 21.52 6.93
CA VAL A 191 9.23 21.21 5.54
C VAL A 191 7.72 21.21 5.41
N SER A 192 7.21 21.80 4.33
CA SER A 192 5.78 21.86 4.02
C SER A 192 5.59 21.92 2.50
N ASN A 193 4.33 22.00 2.07
CA ASN A 193 3.95 22.08 0.66
C ASN A 193 4.55 23.31 -0.04
N GLY A 194 4.87 23.17 -1.31
CA GLY A 194 5.24 24.27 -2.18
C GLY A 194 6.63 24.87 -1.94
N ARG A 195 6.78 26.13 -2.27
CA ARG A 195 8.04 26.84 -2.29
C ARG A 195 8.34 27.54 -0.97
N LEU A 196 9.57 27.41 -0.45
CA LEU A 196 10.04 28.16 0.71
C LEU A 196 10.23 29.65 0.32
N VAL A 197 9.38 30.51 0.83
CA VAL A 197 9.40 31.96 0.54
C VAL A 197 10.38 32.71 1.43
N SER A 198 10.39 32.40 2.73
CA SER A 198 11.29 33.08 3.67
C SER A 198 11.66 32.22 4.88
N VAL A 199 12.85 32.52 5.42
CA VAL A 199 13.32 32.00 6.71
C VAL A 199 13.75 33.16 7.59
N LYS A 200 13.01 33.42 8.67
CA LYS A 200 13.31 34.50 9.62
C LYS A 200 13.82 33.96 10.95
N ARG A 201 14.91 34.52 11.48
CA ARG A 201 15.52 34.10 12.75
C ARG A 201 15.49 35.23 13.76
N ALA A 202 14.84 34.99 14.91
CA ALA A 202 14.74 35.98 15.97
C ALA A 202 14.56 35.31 17.35
N GLY A 203 15.19 35.81 18.40
CA GLY A 203 14.93 35.41 19.78
C GLY A 203 15.11 33.93 20.11
N GLY A 204 15.99 33.20 19.38
CA GLY A 204 16.17 31.76 19.58
C GLY A 204 15.16 30.87 18.81
N GLN A 205 14.29 31.48 18.03
CA GLN A 205 13.31 30.81 17.15
C GLN A 205 13.65 31.01 15.68
N VAL A 206 13.07 30.19 14.82
CA VAL A 206 13.12 30.26 13.37
C VAL A 206 11.70 30.14 12.84
N THR A 207 11.31 31.08 11.98
CA THR A 207 10.02 31.02 11.26
C THR A 207 10.28 30.69 9.81
N TYR A 208 9.64 29.65 9.31
CA TYR A 208 9.63 29.23 7.93
C TYR A 208 8.29 29.64 7.30
N ASP A 209 8.30 30.04 6.05
CA ASP A 209 7.17 30.54 5.30
C ASP A 209 7.13 29.80 3.95
N TRP A 210 6.20 28.87 3.81
CA TRP A 210 6.02 28.02 2.65
C TRP A 210 4.72 28.36 1.92
N VAL A 211 4.73 28.34 0.59
CA VAL A 211 3.55 28.64 -0.24
C VAL A 211 3.41 27.58 -1.32
N GLU A 212 2.27 26.89 -1.33
CA GLU A 212 1.85 26.06 -2.44
C GLU A 212 0.84 26.82 -3.30
N SER A 213 1.21 27.08 -4.55
CA SER A 213 0.42 27.89 -5.47
C SER A 213 -0.48 27.06 -6.40
N VAL A 214 -0.29 25.74 -6.43
CA VAL A 214 -1.18 24.83 -7.14
C VAL A 214 -2.26 24.35 -6.18
N PRO A 215 -3.55 24.55 -6.48
CA PRO A 215 -4.63 24.04 -5.64
C PRO A 215 -4.54 22.53 -5.43
N HIS A 216 -4.76 22.08 -4.20
CA HIS A 216 -4.72 20.69 -3.79
C HIS A 216 -5.78 20.37 -2.73
N SER A 217 -6.11 19.11 -2.57
CA SER A 217 -7.01 18.64 -1.50
C SER A 217 -6.41 18.88 -0.12
N THR A 218 -7.26 19.10 0.86
CA THR A 218 -6.85 19.46 2.22
C THR A 218 -6.01 18.37 2.87
N TYR A 219 -6.35 17.08 2.69
CA TYR A 219 -5.62 15.97 3.30
C TYR A 219 -4.14 15.93 2.90
N LEU A 220 -3.78 16.49 1.73
CA LEU A 220 -2.41 16.62 1.22
C LEU A 220 -1.63 17.80 1.82
N THR A 221 -2.29 18.64 2.64
CA THR A 221 -1.60 19.70 3.38
C THR A 221 -0.73 19.09 4.45
N THR A 222 0.60 19.30 4.35
CA THR A 222 1.57 18.66 5.23
C THR A 222 2.46 19.63 5.97
N LEU A 223 2.89 19.17 7.14
CA LEU A 223 3.92 19.80 7.93
C LEU A 223 4.80 18.75 8.56
N ALA A 224 6.10 18.88 8.33
CA ALA A 224 7.08 18.03 8.98
C ALA A 224 8.16 18.90 9.65
N ILE A 225 8.42 18.65 10.93
CA ILE A 225 9.34 19.42 11.77
C ILE A 225 10.31 18.45 12.43
N GLY A 226 11.60 18.68 12.28
CA GLY A 226 12.59 17.79 12.88
C GLY A 226 14.02 18.33 12.79
N PRO A 227 14.96 17.68 13.49
CA PRO A 227 16.38 18.04 13.44
C PRO A 227 17.09 17.40 12.22
N TRP A 228 16.45 17.40 11.06
CA TRP A 228 16.95 16.71 9.87
C TRP A 228 18.20 17.33 9.25
N GLN A 229 18.89 16.51 8.47
CA GLN A 229 19.85 16.96 7.48
C GLN A 229 19.22 16.89 6.09
N LYS A 230 19.56 17.85 5.23
CA LYS A 230 19.07 17.97 3.87
C LYS A 230 20.14 17.53 2.89
N THR A 231 19.81 16.69 1.94
CA THR A 231 20.57 16.43 0.72
C THR A 231 19.83 17.04 -0.46
N VAL A 232 20.54 17.69 -1.37
CA VAL A 232 19.96 18.43 -2.50
C VAL A 232 20.21 17.68 -3.79
N ASP A 233 19.17 17.50 -4.59
CA ASP A 233 19.19 17.02 -5.95
C ASP A 233 18.29 17.89 -6.84
N HIS A 234 18.14 17.58 -8.12
CA HIS A 234 17.36 18.38 -9.05
C HIS A 234 16.78 17.55 -10.18
N TYR A 235 15.55 17.88 -10.56
CA TYR A 235 14.99 17.53 -11.86
C TYR A 235 14.85 18.83 -12.69
N LYS A 236 15.65 18.99 -13.74
CA LYS A 236 15.74 20.26 -14.50
C LYS A 236 16.03 21.44 -13.56
N ASP A 237 15.11 22.41 -13.48
CA ASP A 237 15.19 23.58 -12.60
C ASP A 237 14.47 23.41 -11.26
N LYS A 238 13.81 22.27 -11.05
CA LYS A 238 13.06 21.97 -9.82
C LYS A 238 13.94 21.31 -8.78
N PRO A 239 13.96 21.78 -7.52
CA PRO A 239 14.63 21.09 -6.43
C PRO A 239 14.00 19.72 -6.18
N VAL A 240 14.85 18.75 -5.90
CA VAL A 240 14.48 17.43 -5.38
C VAL A 240 15.31 17.20 -4.12
N ASP A 241 14.70 17.38 -2.97
CA ASP A 241 15.43 17.46 -1.71
C ASP A 241 15.08 16.27 -0.80
N TYR A 242 16.08 15.71 -0.13
CA TYR A 242 15.90 14.58 0.79
C TYR A 242 16.21 15.02 2.22
N TYR A 243 15.23 14.86 3.11
CA TYR A 243 15.34 15.17 4.54
C TYR A 243 15.36 13.88 5.34
N VAL A 244 16.46 13.62 6.03
CA VAL A 244 16.67 12.39 6.79
C VAL A 244 17.25 12.71 8.16
N ALA A 245 17.16 11.76 9.09
CA ALA A 245 17.72 11.90 10.43
C ALA A 245 19.22 12.24 10.39
N ARG A 246 19.68 13.08 11.31
CA ARG A 246 21.11 13.42 11.42
C ARG A 246 21.95 12.17 11.71
N GLY A 247 23.01 12.01 10.93
CA GLY A 247 23.94 10.90 11.05
C GLY A 247 23.73 9.80 10.01
N VAL A 248 22.67 9.85 9.22
CA VAL A 248 22.53 9.06 7.99
C VAL A 248 23.58 9.57 6.99
N ASP A 249 24.47 8.71 6.52
CA ASP A 249 25.54 9.14 5.61
C ASP A 249 25.01 9.46 4.20
N ALA A 250 25.70 10.35 3.51
CA ALA A 250 25.29 10.81 2.18
C ALA A 250 25.30 9.70 1.12
N ALA A 251 26.12 8.65 1.28
CA ALA A 251 26.12 7.53 0.36
C ALA A 251 24.86 6.66 0.50
N THR A 252 24.34 6.56 1.73
CA THR A 252 23.04 5.92 1.98
C THR A 252 21.91 6.70 1.31
N VAL A 253 21.82 8.01 1.53
CA VAL A 253 20.81 8.86 0.89
C VAL A 253 20.89 8.76 -0.63
N GLN A 254 22.09 8.87 -1.19
CA GLN A 254 22.30 8.74 -2.63
C GLN A 254 21.87 7.36 -3.16
N ARG A 255 22.16 6.28 -2.45
CA ARG A 255 21.76 4.94 -2.88
C ARG A 255 20.24 4.78 -2.93
N LEU A 256 19.53 5.27 -1.92
CA LEU A 256 18.08 5.07 -1.77
C LEU A 256 17.26 5.95 -2.73
N PHE A 257 17.72 7.18 -3.00
CA PHE A 257 16.88 8.18 -3.65
C PHE A 257 17.40 8.69 -5.00
N HIS A 258 18.55 8.22 -5.48
CA HIS A 258 19.19 8.76 -6.71
C HIS A 258 18.35 8.60 -7.99
N LEU A 259 17.36 7.68 -7.99
CA LEU A 259 16.48 7.46 -9.13
C LEU A 259 15.30 8.43 -9.17
N THR A 260 15.03 9.19 -8.11
CA THR A 260 13.89 10.11 -8.04
C THR A 260 13.83 11.10 -9.21
N PRO A 261 14.91 11.80 -9.60
CA PRO A 261 14.86 12.68 -10.77
C PRO A 261 14.58 11.95 -12.10
N ASP A 262 15.02 10.70 -12.24
CA ASP A 262 14.76 9.88 -13.43
C ASP A 262 13.26 9.45 -13.46
N MET A 263 12.69 9.09 -12.31
CA MET A 263 11.26 8.78 -12.17
C MET A 263 10.40 9.98 -12.58
N ILE A 264 10.69 11.19 -12.06
CA ILE A 264 10.01 12.43 -12.44
C ILE A 264 10.08 12.62 -13.97
N GLY A 265 11.25 12.38 -14.56
CA GLY A 265 11.47 12.48 -16.00
C GLY A 265 10.68 11.45 -16.79
N PHE A 266 10.61 10.21 -16.32
CA PHE A 266 9.85 9.14 -16.96
C PHE A 266 8.33 9.44 -16.90
N PHE A 267 7.80 9.75 -15.73
CA PHE A 267 6.36 10.03 -15.55
C PHE A 267 5.93 11.26 -16.35
N SER A 268 6.75 12.32 -16.38
CA SER A 268 6.49 13.48 -17.23
C SER A 268 6.40 13.12 -18.71
N ARG A 269 7.27 12.24 -19.20
CA ARG A 269 7.25 11.80 -20.62
C ARG A 269 6.08 10.87 -20.92
N ALA A 270 5.78 9.93 -20.04
CA ALA A 270 4.70 8.97 -20.22
C ALA A 270 3.34 9.66 -20.23
N THR A 271 3.08 10.54 -19.29
CA THR A 271 1.83 11.30 -19.17
C THR A 271 1.74 12.46 -20.17
N GLY A 272 2.90 12.96 -20.65
CA GLY A 272 2.98 14.20 -21.45
C GLY A 272 2.65 15.47 -20.65
N VAL A 273 2.65 15.38 -19.33
CA VAL A 273 2.47 16.49 -18.39
C VAL A 273 3.73 16.62 -17.55
N GLU A 274 4.42 17.73 -17.63
CA GLU A 274 5.59 18.00 -16.78
C GLU A 274 5.19 17.99 -15.32
N TYR A 275 6.12 17.61 -14.43
CA TYR A 275 5.90 17.61 -12.99
C TYR A 275 5.28 18.95 -12.55
N PRO A 276 4.08 18.96 -11.95
CA PRO A 276 3.28 20.19 -11.87
C PRO A 276 3.71 21.15 -10.75
N PHE A 277 4.38 20.66 -9.71
CA PHE A 277 4.68 21.43 -8.50
C PHE A 277 6.06 22.10 -8.54
N GLU A 278 6.32 23.02 -7.59
CA GLU A 278 7.55 23.83 -7.58
C GLU A 278 8.79 23.06 -7.17
N LYS A 279 8.64 22.01 -6.39
CA LYS A 279 9.71 21.15 -5.88
C LYS A 279 9.19 19.73 -5.65
N TYR A 280 10.10 18.78 -5.35
CA TYR A 280 9.76 17.49 -4.78
C TYR A 280 10.68 17.21 -3.59
N ASP A 281 10.14 17.27 -2.38
CA ASP A 281 10.83 16.90 -1.15
C ASP A 281 10.40 15.50 -0.70
N GLN A 282 11.34 14.73 -0.15
CA GLN A 282 11.09 13.46 0.52
C GLN A 282 11.60 13.56 1.96
N ILE A 283 10.73 13.27 2.92
CA ILE A 283 11.02 13.40 4.33
C ILE A 283 10.84 12.05 5.01
N ALA A 284 11.94 11.44 5.47
CA ALA A 284 11.88 10.21 6.26
C ALA A 284 11.62 10.55 7.73
N VAL A 285 10.40 10.32 8.19
CA VAL A 285 9.95 10.61 9.57
C VAL A 285 9.93 9.35 10.42
N ARG A 286 10.20 9.51 11.70
CA ARG A 286 10.25 8.42 12.67
C ARG A 286 8.87 7.79 12.89
N ASP A 287 8.83 6.46 12.85
CA ASP A 287 7.63 5.67 13.13
C ASP A 287 6.40 6.15 12.35
N PHE A 288 6.58 6.50 11.05
CA PHE A 288 5.47 6.84 10.17
C PHE A 288 4.52 5.66 10.06
N ILE A 289 3.23 5.91 10.27
CA ILE A 289 2.21 4.85 10.40
C ILE A 289 1.95 4.10 9.09
N PHE A 290 2.21 4.74 7.94
CA PHE A 290 2.15 4.14 6.61
C PHE A 290 3.55 3.99 6.00
N GLY A 291 3.66 3.45 4.81
CA GLY A 291 4.93 3.40 4.10
C GLY A 291 5.37 4.77 3.60
N GLY A 292 4.45 5.44 2.94
CA GLY A 292 4.58 6.79 2.44
C GLY A 292 3.26 7.55 2.52
N GLN A 293 3.31 8.82 2.13
CA GLN A 293 2.16 9.68 1.88
C GLN A 293 2.58 10.74 0.86
N GLU A 294 1.83 10.84 -0.19
CA GLU A 294 2.06 11.65 -1.38
C GLU A 294 1.92 13.16 -1.17
N ASN A 295 1.90 13.66 0.04
CA ASN A 295 1.66 15.08 0.32
C ASN A 295 2.25 16.00 -0.74
N VAL A 296 1.44 16.87 -1.32
CA VAL A 296 1.81 17.71 -2.47
C VAL A 296 3.18 18.34 -2.31
N SER A 297 4.09 18.04 -3.22
CA SER A 297 5.46 18.52 -3.29
C SER A 297 6.37 18.16 -2.10
N ALA A 298 5.89 17.39 -1.10
CA ALA A 298 6.61 17.10 0.16
C ALA A 298 6.21 15.73 0.74
N THR A 299 6.50 14.66 0.00
CA THR A 299 6.20 13.27 0.36
C THR A 299 6.80 12.88 1.70
N SER A 300 5.97 12.37 2.61
CA SER A 300 6.42 11.76 3.85
C SER A 300 6.74 10.27 3.60
N LEU A 301 7.84 9.78 4.17
CA LEU A 301 8.24 8.37 4.07
C LEU A 301 8.52 7.81 5.46
N THR A 302 8.32 6.52 5.65
CA THR A 302 8.76 5.83 6.86
C THR A 302 10.29 5.85 6.98
N ASP A 303 10.81 6.01 8.21
CA ASP A 303 12.25 5.86 8.48
C ASP A 303 12.77 4.45 8.21
N ALA A 304 11.89 3.45 8.08
CA ALA A 304 12.24 2.10 7.62
C ALA A 304 12.82 2.09 6.21
N ALA A 305 12.45 3.04 5.36
CA ALA A 305 13.04 3.22 4.03
C ALA A 305 14.53 3.58 4.07
N LEU A 306 15.04 4.05 5.24
CA LEU A 306 16.46 4.39 5.44
C LEU A 306 17.28 3.17 5.86
N HIS A 307 17.41 2.20 5.01
CA HIS A 307 18.11 0.95 5.32
C HIS A 307 19.47 0.84 4.62
N ASP A 308 20.24 -0.20 4.99
CA ASP A 308 21.57 -0.42 4.44
C ASP A 308 21.55 -1.10 3.04
N ALA A 309 22.70 -1.18 2.40
CA ALA A 309 22.82 -1.75 1.05
C ALA A 309 22.51 -3.27 0.98
N GLN A 310 22.44 -3.95 2.12
CA GLN A 310 22.07 -5.35 2.18
C GLN A 310 20.54 -5.50 2.15
N ALA A 311 19.82 -4.65 2.90
CA ALA A 311 18.36 -4.60 2.89
C ALA A 311 17.81 -4.14 1.54
N GLU A 312 18.45 -3.16 0.90
CA GLU A 312 18.07 -2.62 -0.41
C GLU A 312 17.94 -3.69 -1.52
N ARG A 313 18.65 -4.80 -1.40
CA ARG A 313 18.56 -5.91 -2.34
C ARG A 313 17.29 -6.72 -2.21
N ASP A 314 16.73 -6.75 -1.01
CA ASP A 314 15.58 -7.57 -0.66
C ASP A 314 14.28 -6.74 -0.62
N ASP A 315 14.40 -5.43 -0.40
CA ASP A 315 13.30 -4.47 -0.25
C ASP A 315 13.75 -3.09 -0.80
N PRO A 316 13.70 -2.91 -2.12
CA PRO A 316 14.18 -1.67 -2.73
C PRO A 316 13.24 -0.50 -2.45
N THR A 317 13.77 0.58 -1.88
CA THR A 317 13.07 1.86 -1.65
C THR A 317 12.49 2.46 -2.94
N THR A 318 13.03 2.07 -4.09
CA THR A 318 12.63 2.53 -5.41
C THR A 318 11.13 2.38 -5.68
N LEU A 319 10.52 1.24 -5.30
CA LEU A 319 9.10 0.98 -5.54
C LEU A 319 8.21 1.92 -4.73
N LEU A 320 8.53 2.11 -3.45
CA LEU A 320 7.83 3.06 -2.59
C LEU A 320 7.90 4.48 -3.16
N VAL A 321 9.10 4.93 -3.54
CA VAL A 321 9.28 6.28 -4.10
C VAL A 321 8.54 6.43 -5.44
N ALA A 322 8.50 5.40 -6.28
CA ALA A 322 7.76 5.44 -7.55
C ALA A 322 6.25 5.54 -7.33
N HIS A 323 5.72 4.83 -6.33
CA HIS A 323 4.31 4.87 -5.94
C HIS A 323 3.91 6.28 -5.49
N GLU A 324 4.55 6.80 -4.45
CA GLU A 324 4.26 8.14 -3.92
C GLU A 324 4.42 9.25 -4.97
N LEU A 325 5.42 9.12 -5.84
CA LEU A 325 5.64 10.10 -6.90
C LEU A 325 4.59 9.98 -8.02
N GLY A 326 4.08 8.78 -8.32
CA GLY A 326 3.03 8.56 -9.31
C GLY A 326 1.75 9.31 -8.98
N GLN A 327 1.42 9.37 -7.70
CA GLN A 327 0.26 10.08 -7.17
C GLN A 327 0.32 11.60 -7.39
N HIS A 328 1.48 12.17 -7.62
CA HIS A 328 1.61 13.61 -7.91
C HIS A 328 0.93 14.04 -9.23
N TRP A 329 0.69 13.12 -10.16
CA TRP A 329 -0.14 13.38 -11.36
C TRP A 329 -1.57 12.91 -11.15
N PHE A 330 -1.74 11.69 -10.59
CA PHE A 330 -3.03 11.04 -10.36
C PHE A 330 -3.28 10.95 -8.86
N GLY A 331 -3.91 11.95 -8.28
CA GLY A 331 -4.10 12.14 -6.84
C GLY A 331 -3.93 13.61 -6.47
N ASP A 332 -2.74 14.14 -6.64
CA ASP A 332 -2.41 15.52 -6.27
C ASP A 332 -2.84 16.55 -7.31
N TYR A 333 -2.43 16.34 -8.57
CA TYR A 333 -2.72 17.29 -9.65
C TYR A 333 -4.13 17.15 -10.18
N VAL A 334 -4.63 15.93 -10.30
CA VAL A 334 -6.04 15.62 -10.53
C VAL A 334 -6.52 14.66 -9.47
N GLN A 335 -7.34 15.15 -8.55
CA GLN A 335 -7.81 14.43 -7.37
C GLN A 335 -9.09 13.65 -7.64
N GLY A 336 -9.26 12.47 -7.04
CA GLY A 336 -10.55 11.80 -6.93
C GLY A 336 -11.56 12.68 -6.18
N ARG A 337 -12.79 12.83 -6.72
CA ARG A 337 -13.80 13.71 -6.12
C ARG A 337 -14.36 13.18 -4.80
N ASP A 338 -14.27 11.89 -4.58
CA ASP A 338 -14.81 11.19 -3.43
C ASP A 338 -13.90 9.99 -3.13
N TRP A 339 -13.86 9.51 -1.92
CA TRP A 339 -13.16 8.28 -1.54
C TRP A 339 -13.62 7.06 -2.34
N THR A 340 -14.83 7.08 -2.84
CA THR A 340 -15.34 6.12 -3.83
C THR A 340 -14.47 6.03 -5.09
N ASP A 341 -13.86 7.15 -5.49
CA ASP A 341 -13.02 7.28 -6.68
C ASP A 341 -11.50 7.21 -6.37
N ILE A 342 -11.10 6.79 -5.16
CA ILE A 342 -9.69 6.79 -4.72
C ILE A 342 -8.78 5.88 -5.57
N TRP A 343 -9.34 4.93 -6.32
CA TRP A 343 -8.57 4.15 -7.28
C TRP A 343 -7.93 5.00 -8.39
N LEU A 344 -8.48 6.21 -8.65
CA LEU A 344 -7.88 7.20 -9.55
C LEU A 344 -6.56 7.78 -9.00
N ASN A 345 -6.30 7.57 -7.72
CA ASN A 345 -5.04 7.83 -7.05
C ASN A 345 -4.26 6.51 -6.91
N GLU A 346 -4.69 5.60 -6.07
CA GLU A 346 -3.96 4.41 -5.66
C GLU A 346 -3.72 3.39 -6.79
N GLY A 347 -4.76 3.13 -7.60
CA GLY A 347 -4.62 2.24 -8.75
C GLY A 347 -3.66 2.79 -9.80
N PHE A 348 -3.68 4.11 -10.02
CA PHE A 348 -2.70 4.75 -10.90
C PHE A 348 -1.31 4.75 -10.31
N ALA A 349 -1.13 4.98 -9.00
CA ALA A 349 0.18 4.95 -8.33
C ALA A 349 0.84 3.58 -8.46
N THR A 350 0.08 2.51 -8.16
CA THR A 350 0.53 1.12 -8.32
C THR A 350 0.88 0.83 -9.79
N TYR A 351 0.03 1.25 -10.73
CA TYR A 351 0.30 1.07 -12.15
C TYR A 351 1.52 1.88 -12.65
N MET A 352 1.70 3.12 -12.20
CA MET A 352 2.87 3.95 -12.55
C MET A 352 4.16 3.34 -11.99
N THR A 353 4.11 2.69 -10.83
CA THR A 353 5.22 1.93 -10.26
C THR A 353 5.61 0.78 -11.18
N ALA A 354 4.64 -0.04 -11.60
CA ALA A 354 4.89 -1.13 -12.55
C ALA A 354 5.44 -0.61 -13.90
N LEU A 355 4.93 0.51 -14.40
CA LEU A 355 5.46 1.13 -15.63
C LEU A 355 6.90 1.65 -15.47
N TYR A 356 7.26 2.16 -14.28
CA TYR A 356 8.64 2.53 -14.01
C TYR A 356 9.54 1.30 -13.93
N THR A 357 9.06 0.22 -13.34
CA THR A 357 9.75 -1.09 -13.36
C THR A 357 9.99 -1.58 -14.79
N GLN A 358 9.00 -1.42 -15.70
CA GLN A 358 9.18 -1.73 -17.12
C GLN A 358 10.28 -0.89 -17.78
N TYR A 359 10.31 0.41 -17.46
CA TYR A 359 11.29 1.35 -18.03
C TYR A 359 12.71 1.13 -17.48
N HIS A 360 12.84 0.90 -16.19
CA HIS A 360 14.13 0.86 -15.49
C HIS A 360 14.75 -0.55 -15.48
N GLU A 361 13.95 -1.59 -15.31
CA GLU A 361 14.40 -2.98 -15.20
C GLU A 361 14.13 -3.73 -16.52
N SER A 362 12.98 -4.37 -16.66
CA SER A 362 12.63 -5.14 -17.85
C SER A 362 11.11 -5.32 -18.02
N ASN A 363 10.72 -5.83 -19.19
CA ASN A 363 9.35 -6.22 -19.44
C ASN A 363 8.90 -7.42 -18.59
N ASP A 364 9.81 -8.36 -18.31
CA ASP A 364 9.51 -9.51 -17.47
C ASP A 364 9.29 -9.06 -16.00
N ASP A 365 10.08 -8.11 -15.49
CA ASP A 365 9.87 -7.53 -14.16
C ASP A 365 8.53 -6.79 -14.06
N TYR A 366 8.17 -6.01 -15.09
CA TYR A 366 6.85 -5.36 -15.18
C TYR A 366 5.69 -6.37 -15.16
N ARG A 367 5.76 -7.42 -15.99
CA ARG A 367 4.72 -8.46 -16.01
C ARG A 367 4.61 -9.18 -14.67
N TYR A 368 5.75 -9.41 -14.03
CA TYR A 368 5.80 -10.05 -12.72
C TYR A 368 5.24 -9.16 -11.61
N GLU A 369 5.46 -7.85 -11.68
CA GLU A 369 4.85 -6.85 -10.77
C GLU A 369 3.31 -6.90 -10.88
N ILE A 370 2.78 -6.72 -12.09
CA ILE A 370 1.31 -6.80 -12.34
C ILE A 370 0.74 -8.15 -11.90
N TYR A 371 1.45 -9.26 -12.13
CA TYR A 371 1.03 -10.58 -11.65
C TYR A 371 0.97 -10.64 -10.12
N THR A 372 1.91 -10.02 -9.44
CA THR A 372 1.92 -9.98 -7.98
C THR A 372 0.71 -9.20 -7.47
N ASP A 373 0.43 -8.03 -8.03
CA ASP A 373 -0.75 -7.22 -7.71
C ASP A 373 -2.05 -8.01 -7.97
N GLN A 374 -2.14 -8.72 -9.10
CA GLN A 374 -3.28 -9.59 -9.39
C GLN A 374 -3.45 -10.70 -8.34
N GLU A 375 -2.38 -11.42 -7.98
CA GLU A 375 -2.43 -12.51 -6.99
C GLU A 375 -2.82 -12.00 -5.59
N GLU A 376 -2.37 -10.80 -5.17
CA GLU A 376 -2.72 -10.19 -3.88
C GLU A 376 -4.19 -9.80 -3.84
N SER A 377 -4.68 -9.07 -4.81
CA SER A 377 -6.09 -8.68 -4.88
C SER A 377 -7.05 -9.87 -5.09
N LEU A 378 -6.65 -10.92 -5.85
CA LEU A 378 -7.41 -12.18 -5.96
C LEU A 378 -7.50 -12.93 -4.62
N GLN A 379 -6.46 -12.88 -3.78
CA GLN A 379 -6.51 -13.45 -2.43
C GLN A 379 -7.51 -12.70 -1.54
N VAL A 380 -7.57 -11.38 -1.66
CA VAL A 380 -8.56 -10.55 -0.95
C VAL A 380 -9.97 -10.91 -1.42
N GLU A 381 -10.23 -10.97 -2.73
CA GLU A 381 -11.53 -11.38 -3.27
C GLU A 381 -11.94 -12.82 -2.86
N ALA A 382 -10.97 -13.72 -2.70
CA ALA A 382 -11.24 -15.07 -2.20
C ALA A 382 -11.56 -15.13 -0.69
N SER A 383 -11.13 -14.12 0.08
CA SER A 383 -11.30 -14.06 1.54
C SER A 383 -12.60 -13.38 1.98
N ARG A 384 -13.21 -12.56 1.13
CA ARG A 384 -14.43 -11.78 1.40
C ARG A 384 -15.30 -11.68 0.14
N ALA A 385 -16.53 -11.15 0.29
CA ALA A 385 -17.38 -10.89 -0.86
C ALA A 385 -16.72 -9.89 -1.82
N PRO A 386 -16.59 -10.21 -3.12
CA PRO A 386 -16.05 -9.29 -4.10
C PRO A 386 -16.84 -7.98 -4.15
N ARG A 387 -16.14 -6.86 -4.24
CA ARG A 387 -16.72 -5.53 -4.42
C ARG A 387 -16.23 -4.88 -5.71
N PRO A 388 -16.94 -3.89 -6.27
CA PRO A 388 -16.43 -3.03 -7.33
C PRO A 388 -15.19 -2.25 -6.87
N ILE A 389 -14.37 -1.81 -7.81
CA ILE A 389 -13.32 -0.83 -7.56
C ILE A 389 -13.97 0.47 -7.08
N VAL A 390 -14.95 0.99 -7.83
CA VAL A 390 -15.76 2.15 -7.45
C VAL A 390 -16.94 1.66 -6.61
N ALA A 391 -16.81 1.72 -5.28
CA ALA A 391 -17.82 1.26 -4.35
C ALA A 391 -18.29 2.41 -3.45
N ARG A 392 -19.60 2.69 -3.46
CA ARG A 392 -20.21 3.74 -2.61
C ARG A 392 -20.66 3.24 -1.25
N LYS A 393 -20.53 1.95 -0.98
CA LYS A 393 -20.86 1.35 0.31
C LYS A 393 -19.60 0.96 1.04
N TYR A 394 -19.29 1.67 2.08
CA TYR A 394 -18.17 1.40 2.99
C TYR A 394 -18.53 1.88 4.40
N VAL A 395 -17.81 1.47 5.40
CA VAL A 395 -18.02 1.92 6.79
C VAL A 395 -17.20 3.16 7.09
N ASP A 396 -15.94 3.14 6.66
CA ASP A 396 -14.96 4.21 6.85
C ASP A 396 -14.22 4.47 5.53
N PRO A 397 -13.84 5.70 5.18
CA PRO A 397 -13.01 5.97 4.01
C PRO A 397 -11.73 5.12 3.94
N LEU A 398 -11.12 4.75 5.08
CA LEU A 398 -9.98 3.83 5.14
C LEU A 398 -10.27 2.45 4.55
N ASP A 399 -11.54 2.00 4.53
CA ASP A 399 -11.93 0.74 3.90
C ASP A 399 -11.70 0.73 2.38
N MET A 400 -11.56 1.92 1.81
CA MET A 400 -11.31 2.10 0.38
C MET A 400 -9.81 2.06 0.03
N LEU A 401 -8.92 2.19 1.02
CA LEU A 401 -7.47 2.16 0.84
C LEU A 401 -6.95 0.71 1.02
N GLU A 402 -7.27 -0.17 0.06
CA GLU A 402 -6.91 -1.59 0.13
C GLU A 402 -6.66 -2.19 -1.26
N GLU A 403 -6.28 -3.45 -1.34
CA GLU A 403 -5.78 -4.12 -2.55
C GLU A 403 -6.73 -4.06 -3.76
N ILE A 404 -8.05 -3.84 -3.56
CA ILE A 404 -8.99 -3.69 -4.69
C ILE A 404 -8.83 -2.32 -5.37
N THR A 405 -8.53 -1.27 -4.63
CA THR A 405 -8.27 0.05 -5.21
C THR A 405 -6.86 0.18 -5.75
N HIS A 406 -5.87 -0.40 -5.07
CA HIS A 406 -4.47 -0.40 -5.47
C HIS A 406 -4.21 -1.41 -6.59
N ASP A 407 -4.19 -2.69 -6.25
CA ASP A 407 -3.66 -3.78 -7.06
C ASP A 407 -4.60 -4.17 -8.20
N LYS A 408 -5.91 -4.39 -7.89
CA LYS A 408 -6.90 -4.62 -8.95
C LYS A 408 -7.08 -3.37 -9.80
N GLY A 409 -7.00 -2.16 -9.19
CA GLY A 409 -6.98 -0.88 -9.92
C GLY A 409 -5.87 -0.84 -10.96
N ALA A 410 -4.63 -1.19 -10.58
CA ALA A 410 -3.48 -1.27 -11.46
C ALA A 410 -3.65 -2.34 -12.56
N ALA A 411 -4.11 -3.53 -12.19
CA ALA A 411 -4.39 -4.62 -13.15
C ALA A 411 -5.44 -4.21 -14.19
N VAL A 412 -6.49 -3.47 -13.78
CA VAL A 412 -7.52 -2.97 -14.70
C VAL A 412 -6.97 -1.89 -15.63
N LEU A 413 -6.07 -1.03 -15.17
CA LEU A 413 -5.38 -0.05 -16.03
C LEU A 413 -4.47 -0.75 -17.05
N ASP A 414 -3.78 -1.82 -16.65
CA ASP A 414 -2.99 -2.65 -17.54
C ASP A 414 -3.85 -3.32 -18.63
N MET A 415 -4.98 -3.91 -18.22
CA MET A 415 -5.96 -4.46 -19.17
C MET A 415 -6.52 -3.39 -20.11
N MET A 416 -6.74 -2.18 -19.61
CA MET A 416 -7.23 -1.07 -20.43
C MET A 416 -6.20 -0.69 -21.50
N ARG A 417 -4.90 -0.65 -21.15
CA ARG A 417 -3.81 -0.42 -22.12
C ARG A 417 -3.80 -1.51 -23.20
N TYR A 418 -3.95 -2.78 -22.80
CA TYR A 418 -4.04 -3.90 -23.75
C TYR A 418 -5.27 -3.79 -24.66
N VAL A 419 -6.44 -3.45 -24.15
CA VAL A 419 -7.67 -3.28 -24.94
C VAL A 419 -7.56 -2.14 -25.94
N VAL A 420 -6.92 -1.03 -25.55
CA VAL A 420 -6.82 0.19 -26.36
C VAL A 420 -5.69 0.11 -27.39
N ASP A 421 -4.50 -0.33 -26.98
CA ASP A 421 -3.27 -0.25 -27.78
C ASP A 421 -2.73 -1.61 -28.22
N GLY A 422 -3.18 -2.70 -27.60
CA GLY A 422 -2.83 -4.08 -27.95
C GLY A 422 -1.52 -4.57 -27.37
N ASP A 423 -1.23 -5.86 -27.55
CA ASP A 423 -0.07 -6.55 -26.98
C ASP A 423 1.27 -5.91 -27.37
N ALA A 424 1.40 -5.39 -28.58
CA ALA A 424 2.65 -4.78 -29.03
C ALA A 424 3.05 -3.53 -28.22
N ALA A 425 2.07 -2.75 -27.74
CA ALA A 425 2.34 -1.61 -26.86
C ALA A 425 2.83 -2.07 -25.49
N MET A 426 2.35 -3.21 -25.00
CA MET A 426 2.72 -3.78 -23.70
C MET A 426 4.19 -4.25 -23.63
N GLN A 427 4.87 -4.40 -24.78
CA GLN A 427 6.25 -4.86 -24.89
C GLN A 427 7.28 -3.71 -24.78
N SER A 428 6.83 -2.48 -24.59
CA SER A 428 7.69 -1.30 -24.52
C SER A 428 7.26 -0.38 -23.39
N PRO A 429 8.18 0.40 -22.80
CA PRO A 429 7.82 1.39 -21.80
C PRO A 429 6.75 2.36 -22.30
N ALA A 430 5.83 2.69 -21.40
CA ALA A 430 4.70 3.58 -21.68
C ALA A 430 5.14 4.93 -22.24
N SER A 431 4.40 5.45 -23.22
CA SER A 431 4.70 6.72 -23.87
C SER A 431 3.45 7.47 -24.30
N GLN A 432 3.55 8.78 -24.41
CA GLN A 432 2.50 9.67 -24.92
C GLN A 432 2.08 9.35 -26.38
N ASN A 433 2.82 8.51 -27.09
CA ASN A 433 2.43 8.07 -28.44
C ASN A 433 1.33 7.01 -28.42
N GLU A 434 1.08 6.36 -27.30
CA GLU A 434 0.03 5.37 -27.14
C GLU A 434 -1.34 6.04 -27.04
N THR A 435 -2.37 5.36 -27.53
CA THR A 435 -3.73 5.91 -27.56
C THR A 435 -4.27 6.13 -26.15
N LEU A 436 -4.05 5.17 -25.24
CA LEU A 436 -4.48 5.33 -23.85
C LEU A 436 -3.79 6.54 -23.21
N PHE A 437 -2.48 6.67 -23.32
CA PHE A 437 -1.73 7.78 -22.72
C PHE A 437 -2.09 9.15 -23.31
N GLN A 438 -2.56 9.21 -24.56
CA GLN A 438 -3.18 10.45 -25.09
C GLN A 438 -4.50 10.79 -24.40
N GLY A 439 -5.30 9.78 -24.05
CA GLY A 439 -6.52 9.95 -23.25
C GLY A 439 -6.21 10.41 -21.82
N LEU A 440 -5.20 9.78 -21.17
CA LEU A 440 -4.73 10.17 -19.85
C LEU A 440 -4.14 11.59 -19.81
N ASN A 441 -3.38 11.97 -20.85
CA ASN A 441 -2.89 13.34 -20.99
C ASN A 441 -4.05 14.34 -21.08
N TYR A 442 -5.09 14.01 -21.84
CA TYR A 442 -6.28 14.87 -21.94
C TYR A 442 -7.01 14.98 -20.59
N TYR A 443 -7.14 13.88 -19.86
CA TYR A 443 -7.69 13.87 -18.50
C TYR A 443 -6.91 14.82 -17.58
N LEU A 444 -5.58 14.62 -17.46
CA LEU A 444 -4.71 15.43 -16.62
C LEU A 444 -4.70 16.92 -16.98
N THR A 445 -4.77 17.24 -18.26
CA THR A 445 -4.73 18.65 -18.71
C THR A 445 -6.09 19.36 -18.63
N THR A 446 -7.18 18.62 -18.75
CA THR A 446 -8.55 19.17 -18.70
C THR A 446 -9.00 19.40 -17.26
N HIS A 447 -8.58 18.49 -16.34
CA HIS A 447 -8.93 18.54 -14.93
C HIS A 447 -7.78 19.06 -14.05
N ALA A 448 -6.78 19.68 -14.61
CA ALA A 448 -5.60 20.20 -13.92
C ALA A 448 -5.98 21.04 -12.69
N ALA A 449 -5.45 20.68 -11.52
CA ALA A 449 -5.70 21.31 -10.23
C ALA A 449 -7.21 21.35 -9.84
N HIS A 450 -7.95 20.29 -10.22
CA HIS A 450 -9.36 20.11 -9.86
C HIS A 450 -9.63 18.65 -9.50
N SER A 451 -10.73 18.42 -8.79
CA SER A 451 -11.21 17.06 -8.55
C SER A 451 -12.03 16.54 -9.73
N ALA A 452 -11.86 15.25 -10.04
CA ALA A 452 -12.60 14.55 -11.08
C ALA A 452 -13.09 13.18 -10.56
N ASP A 453 -14.11 12.62 -11.21
CA ASP A 453 -14.60 11.28 -10.91
C ASP A 453 -14.26 10.27 -12.02
N THR A 454 -14.53 9.00 -11.75
CA THR A 454 -14.28 7.89 -12.68
C THR A 454 -14.97 8.10 -14.04
N SER A 455 -16.16 8.72 -14.07
CA SER A 455 -16.87 8.98 -15.32
C SER A 455 -16.19 10.06 -16.18
N GLU A 456 -15.50 11.00 -15.56
CA GLU A 456 -14.73 12.04 -16.24
C GLU A 456 -13.42 11.49 -16.84
N LEU A 457 -12.82 10.49 -16.20
CA LEU A 457 -11.72 9.73 -16.82
C LEU A 457 -12.20 9.02 -18.10
N LEU A 458 -13.30 8.26 -18.02
CA LEU A 458 -13.90 7.58 -19.17
C LEU A 458 -14.23 8.58 -20.30
N GLN A 459 -14.88 9.70 -19.95
CA GLN A 459 -15.24 10.74 -20.89
C GLN A 459 -14.00 11.38 -21.56
N SER A 460 -12.92 11.56 -20.81
CA SER A 460 -11.67 12.12 -21.31
C SER A 460 -11.00 11.20 -22.34
N ILE A 461 -10.93 9.90 -22.04
CA ILE A 461 -10.41 8.88 -22.96
C ILE A 461 -11.25 8.88 -24.25
N TRP A 462 -12.57 8.81 -24.13
CA TRP A 462 -13.47 8.83 -25.29
C TRP A 462 -13.33 10.12 -26.12
N THR A 463 -13.34 11.28 -25.46
CA THR A 463 -13.25 12.57 -26.13
C THR A 463 -11.95 12.72 -26.91
N ARG A 464 -10.84 12.27 -26.38
CA ARG A 464 -9.52 12.44 -26.98
C ARG A 464 -9.22 11.37 -28.04
N THR A 465 -9.69 10.14 -27.83
CA THR A 465 -9.26 8.98 -28.63
C THR A 465 -10.37 8.38 -29.50
N GLY A 466 -11.62 8.69 -29.22
CA GLY A 466 -12.77 8.03 -29.83
C GLY A 466 -12.97 6.58 -29.43
N ARG A 467 -12.21 6.08 -28.45
CA ARG A 467 -12.34 4.70 -27.93
C ARG A 467 -13.54 4.61 -27.00
N GLU A 468 -14.50 3.75 -27.35
CA GLU A 468 -15.68 3.50 -26.52
C GLU A 468 -15.37 2.39 -25.53
N LEU A 469 -15.20 2.76 -24.25
CA LEU A 469 -14.84 1.88 -23.16
C LEU A 469 -15.94 1.74 -22.09
N GLY A 470 -17.13 2.24 -22.34
CA GLY A 470 -18.25 2.16 -21.38
C GLY A 470 -18.53 0.73 -20.93
N TRP A 471 -18.48 -0.24 -21.86
CA TRP A 471 -18.61 -1.67 -21.54
C TRP A 471 -17.53 -2.17 -20.59
N PHE A 472 -16.27 -1.72 -20.78
CA PHE A 472 -15.12 -2.12 -19.96
C PHE A 472 -15.26 -1.57 -18.54
N PHE A 473 -15.62 -0.29 -18.39
CA PHE A 473 -15.85 0.32 -17.09
C PHE A 473 -17.04 -0.32 -16.37
N ASP A 474 -18.12 -0.65 -17.07
CA ASP A 474 -19.27 -1.33 -16.47
C ASP A 474 -18.89 -2.68 -15.85
N GLU A 475 -18.01 -3.45 -16.51
CA GLU A 475 -17.64 -4.79 -16.06
C GLU A 475 -16.50 -4.80 -15.03
N TRP A 476 -15.50 -3.95 -15.21
CA TRP A 476 -14.26 -4.05 -14.45
C TRP A 476 -14.11 -3.00 -13.35
N VAL A 477 -14.81 -1.86 -13.46
CA VAL A 477 -14.70 -0.75 -12.51
C VAL A 477 -15.94 -0.67 -11.62
N TYR A 478 -17.13 -0.76 -12.22
CA TYR A 478 -18.40 -0.61 -11.49
C TYR A 478 -19.02 -1.92 -11.03
N LYS A 479 -18.41 -3.07 -11.36
CA LYS A 479 -18.80 -4.40 -10.88
C LYS A 479 -17.62 -5.10 -10.22
N GLY A 480 -17.90 -6.08 -9.37
CA GLY A 480 -16.91 -6.84 -8.62
C GLY A 480 -16.57 -8.18 -9.26
N GLY A 481 -15.63 -8.88 -8.66
CA GLY A 481 -15.21 -10.21 -9.06
C GLY A 481 -14.36 -10.25 -10.33
N HIS A 482 -14.19 -11.44 -10.85
CA HIS A 482 -13.38 -11.73 -12.04
C HIS A 482 -13.92 -12.98 -12.75
N PRO A 483 -13.54 -13.23 -14.03
CA PRO A 483 -13.87 -14.47 -14.70
C PRO A 483 -13.06 -15.65 -14.14
N ASP A 484 -13.74 -16.77 -13.85
CA ASP A 484 -13.11 -18.07 -13.61
C ASP A 484 -13.16 -18.85 -14.92
N TYR A 485 -12.06 -18.82 -15.67
CA TYR A 485 -11.98 -19.51 -16.96
C TYR A 485 -11.68 -21.01 -16.79
N ARG A 486 -12.52 -21.85 -17.43
CA ARG A 486 -12.20 -23.25 -17.69
C ARG A 486 -11.98 -23.42 -19.17
N VAL A 487 -10.74 -23.76 -19.51
CA VAL A 487 -10.26 -23.84 -20.90
C VAL A 487 -9.99 -25.28 -21.25
N SER A 488 -10.39 -25.68 -22.45
CA SER A 488 -9.99 -26.93 -23.06
C SER A 488 -9.66 -26.72 -24.53
N ALA A 489 -8.60 -27.39 -25.01
CA ALA A 489 -8.13 -27.34 -26.39
C ALA A 489 -7.96 -28.78 -26.91
N THR A 490 -8.34 -28.99 -28.17
CA THR A 490 -8.21 -30.29 -28.83
C THR A 490 -7.99 -30.09 -30.32
N TYR A 491 -6.92 -30.63 -30.85
CA TYR A 491 -6.65 -30.60 -32.30
C TYR A 491 -7.53 -31.59 -33.08
N ASP A 492 -8.21 -31.04 -34.10
CA ASP A 492 -8.99 -31.86 -35.05
C ASP A 492 -8.20 -32.01 -36.36
N PRO A 493 -7.54 -33.15 -36.59
CA PRO A 493 -6.74 -33.40 -37.78
C PRO A 493 -7.57 -33.43 -39.07
N THR A 494 -8.91 -33.66 -38.98
CA THR A 494 -9.76 -33.72 -40.18
C THR A 494 -10.08 -32.33 -40.70
N ARG A 495 -10.03 -31.31 -39.82
CA ARG A 495 -10.24 -29.91 -40.12
C ARG A 495 -8.97 -29.10 -40.23
N ASN A 496 -7.83 -29.66 -39.85
CA ASN A 496 -6.61 -28.91 -39.60
C ASN A 496 -6.88 -27.70 -38.74
N ALA A 497 -7.45 -27.91 -37.57
CA ALA A 497 -7.84 -26.82 -36.68
C ALA A 497 -7.80 -27.23 -35.20
N GLU A 498 -7.47 -26.31 -34.37
CA GLU A 498 -7.67 -26.42 -32.92
C GLU A 498 -9.11 -26.04 -32.54
N VAL A 499 -9.72 -26.82 -31.70
CA VAL A 499 -11.05 -26.58 -31.13
C VAL A 499 -10.85 -26.13 -29.67
N LEU A 500 -10.88 -24.84 -29.47
CA LEU A 500 -10.73 -24.21 -28.15
C LEU A 500 -12.11 -23.94 -27.57
N THR A 501 -12.40 -24.45 -26.37
CA THR A 501 -13.60 -24.14 -25.61
C THR A 501 -13.25 -23.38 -24.36
N VAL A 502 -13.88 -22.24 -24.19
CA VAL A 502 -13.75 -21.35 -23.03
C VAL A 502 -15.08 -21.31 -22.30
N VAL A 503 -15.04 -21.48 -20.98
CA VAL A 503 -16.20 -21.41 -20.09
C VAL A 503 -15.88 -20.44 -18.98
N GLN A 504 -16.73 -19.46 -18.76
CA GLN A 504 -16.71 -18.60 -17.58
C GLN A 504 -17.53 -19.28 -16.49
N ALA A 505 -16.87 -19.73 -15.42
CA ALA A 505 -17.45 -20.62 -14.41
C ALA A 505 -17.72 -19.94 -13.06
N GLN A 506 -17.42 -18.64 -12.93
CA GLN A 506 -17.72 -17.85 -11.74
C GLN A 506 -19.22 -17.87 -11.42
N THR A 507 -19.55 -17.71 -10.14
CA THR A 507 -20.95 -17.57 -9.71
C THR A 507 -21.47 -16.19 -10.11
N LEU A 508 -22.44 -16.15 -11.01
CA LEU A 508 -23.05 -14.92 -11.45
C LEU A 508 -23.96 -14.32 -10.38
N THR A 509 -23.83 -13.01 -10.16
CA THR A 509 -24.70 -12.23 -9.27
C THR A 509 -25.10 -10.92 -9.97
N ALA A 510 -25.77 -10.00 -9.29
CA ALA A 510 -26.00 -8.66 -9.83
C ALA A 510 -24.68 -7.88 -10.03
N ASP A 511 -23.69 -8.19 -9.21
CA ASP A 511 -22.40 -7.49 -9.17
C ASP A 511 -21.27 -8.26 -9.87
N ILE A 512 -21.47 -9.54 -10.23
CA ILE A 512 -20.48 -10.37 -10.93
C ILE A 512 -21.08 -10.81 -12.27
N PRO A 513 -20.66 -10.19 -13.39
CA PRO A 513 -21.23 -10.47 -14.73
C PRO A 513 -20.56 -11.64 -15.45
N ILE A 514 -21.00 -11.90 -16.67
CA ILE A 514 -20.16 -12.48 -17.73
C ILE A 514 -19.30 -11.36 -18.26
N PHE A 515 -18.01 -11.57 -18.32
CA PHE A 515 -17.01 -10.60 -18.78
C PHE A 515 -16.82 -10.70 -20.29
N ASP A 516 -16.68 -9.59 -20.97
CA ASP A 516 -16.43 -9.49 -22.41
C ASP A 516 -15.01 -9.01 -22.66
N MET A 517 -14.09 -9.91 -23.02
CA MET A 517 -12.68 -9.53 -23.21
C MET A 517 -12.07 -10.10 -24.49
N PRO A 518 -11.21 -9.33 -25.17
CA PRO A 518 -10.28 -9.88 -26.14
C PRO A 518 -9.17 -10.67 -25.41
N ILE A 519 -8.86 -11.86 -25.90
CA ILE A 519 -7.89 -12.75 -25.27
C ILE A 519 -6.94 -13.27 -26.36
N ASP A 520 -5.64 -13.12 -26.16
CA ASP A 520 -4.65 -13.73 -27.04
C ASP A 520 -4.46 -15.20 -26.68
N VAL A 521 -4.39 -16.06 -27.68
CA VAL A 521 -4.13 -17.49 -27.53
C VAL A 521 -2.98 -17.87 -28.44
N ALA A 522 -1.96 -18.50 -27.90
CA ALA A 522 -0.78 -18.94 -28.65
C ALA A 522 -0.74 -20.46 -28.78
N PHE A 523 -0.36 -20.95 -29.96
CA PHE A 523 -0.25 -22.36 -30.33
C PHE A 523 1.17 -22.62 -30.75
N PHE A 524 1.81 -23.60 -30.13
CA PHE A 524 3.20 -23.94 -30.38
C PHE A 524 3.32 -25.37 -30.89
N GLY A 525 3.99 -25.57 -31.99
CA GLY A 525 4.28 -26.89 -32.56
C GLY A 525 5.75 -27.25 -32.49
N ASP A 526 6.13 -28.32 -33.17
CA ASP A 526 7.52 -28.75 -33.20
C ASP A 526 8.43 -27.72 -33.91
N GLY A 527 9.64 -27.55 -33.37
CA GLY A 527 10.60 -26.58 -33.89
C GLY A 527 10.20 -25.15 -33.54
N ASN A 528 10.07 -24.30 -34.56
CA ASN A 528 9.73 -22.88 -34.38
C ASN A 528 8.29 -22.54 -34.81
N GLN A 529 7.42 -23.53 -34.89
CA GLN A 529 6.02 -23.31 -35.26
C GLN A 529 5.30 -22.56 -34.14
N LYS A 530 4.74 -21.40 -34.49
CA LYS A 530 3.97 -20.56 -33.58
C LYS A 530 2.85 -19.86 -34.33
N VAL A 531 1.65 -19.90 -33.80
CA VAL A 531 0.51 -19.11 -34.24
C VAL A 531 -0.06 -18.39 -33.02
N VAL A 532 -0.30 -17.09 -33.10
CA VAL A 532 -1.03 -16.34 -32.09
C VAL A 532 -2.31 -15.81 -32.74
N THR A 533 -3.42 -15.97 -32.08
CA THR A 533 -4.70 -15.43 -32.51
C THR A 533 -5.42 -14.76 -31.34
N ARG A 534 -6.18 -13.73 -31.66
CA ARG A 534 -7.03 -13.06 -30.69
C ARG A 534 -8.47 -13.55 -30.82
N ILE A 535 -9.00 -14.09 -29.75
CA ILE A 535 -10.43 -14.42 -29.61
C ILE A 535 -11.13 -13.30 -28.85
N ARG A 536 -12.47 -13.26 -28.90
CA ARG A 536 -13.26 -12.42 -28.01
C ARG A 536 -14.26 -13.32 -27.27
N ASP A 537 -14.07 -13.46 -25.97
CA ASP A 537 -14.96 -14.21 -25.09
C ASP A 537 -15.95 -13.24 -24.43
N HIS A 538 -17.26 -13.51 -24.61
CA HIS A 538 -18.35 -12.66 -24.14
C HIS A 538 -19.59 -13.43 -23.73
N ALA A 539 -19.42 -14.73 -23.49
CA ALA A 539 -20.52 -15.59 -23.10
C ALA A 539 -20.09 -16.65 -22.09
N ALA A 540 -21.02 -17.16 -21.30
CA ALA A 540 -20.76 -18.18 -20.29
C ALA A 540 -20.04 -19.42 -20.85
N LYS A 541 -20.20 -19.71 -22.16
CA LYS A 541 -19.47 -20.75 -22.86
C LYS A 541 -19.35 -20.41 -24.34
N GLN A 542 -18.14 -20.44 -24.88
CA GLN A 542 -17.88 -20.28 -26.30
C GLN A 542 -16.91 -21.35 -26.79
N THR A 543 -17.02 -21.68 -28.09
CA THR A 543 -16.09 -22.59 -28.77
C THR A 543 -15.56 -21.91 -30.02
N PHE A 544 -14.25 -21.87 -30.13
CA PHE A 544 -13.52 -21.29 -31.24
C PHE A 544 -12.87 -22.43 -32.08
N VAL A 545 -13.00 -22.37 -33.41
CA VAL A 545 -12.33 -23.28 -34.31
C VAL A 545 -11.23 -22.51 -35.03
N ILE A 546 -9.99 -22.78 -34.66
CA ILE A 546 -8.83 -21.99 -35.09
C ILE A 546 -8.04 -22.80 -36.10
N PRO A 547 -7.98 -22.42 -37.39
CA PRO A 547 -7.21 -23.14 -38.38
C PRO A 547 -5.73 -23.16 -38.05
N LEU A 548 -5.14 -24.37 -37.98
CA LEU A 548 -3.72 -24.60 -37.75
C LEU A 548 -3.16 -25.62 -38.72
N ALA A 549 -2.00 -25.29 -39.28
CA ALA A 549 -1.29 -26.20 -40.18
C ALA A 549 -0.50 -27.32 -39.48
N PHE A 550 -0.52 -27.36 -38.19
CA PHE A 550 0.18 -28.34 -37.35
C PHE A 550 -0.64 -28.66 -36.10
N GLU A 551 -0.43 -29.80 -35.50
CA GLU A 551 -0.92 -30.16 -34.17
C GLU A 551 -0.07 -29.46 -33.10
N PRO A 552 -0.66 -28.66 -32.19
CA PRO A 552 0.12 -27.99 -31.16
C PRO A 552 0.77 -28.97 -30.19
N SER A 553 2.01 -28.71 -29.81
CA SER A 553 2.70 -29.39 -28.71
C SER A 553 2.25 -28.84 -27.34
N TRP A 554 1.82 -27.59 -27.29
CA TRP A 554 1.08 -26.98 -26.21
C TRP A 554 0.31 -25.77 -26.72
N VAL A 555 -0.71 -25.39 -25.97
CA VAL A 555 -1.57 -24.21 -26.22
C VAL A 555 -1.49 -23.28 -25.02
N ASP A 556 -1.36 -22.00 -25.24
CA ASP A 556 -1.20 -21.00 -24.23
C ASP A 556 -2.36 -20.00 -24.27
N PHE A 557 -3.05 -19.84 -23.17
CA PHE A 557 -4.23 -18.99 -23.01
C PHE A 557 -3.84 -17.76 -22.22
N ASP A 558 -3.92 -16.57 -22.83
CA ASP A 558 -3.45 -15.30 -22.29
C ASP A 558 -1.95 -15.33 -21.90
N PRO A 559 -1.05 -15.47 -22.89
CA PRO A 559 0.36 -15.80 -22.68
C PRO A 559 1.17 -14.77 -21.85
N ASN A 560 0.73 -13.52 -21.81
CA ASN A 560 1.34 -12.46 -20.99
C ASN A 560 0.63 -12.23 -19.66
N ASP A 561 -0.37 -13.06 -19.35
CA ASP A 561 -1.20 -12.95 -18.14
C ASP A 561 -1.73 -11.53 -17.90
N VAL A 562 -2.32 -10.95 -18.96
CA VAL A 562 -2.82 -9.58 -18.93
C VAL A 562 -4.14 -9.48 -18.18
N LEU A 563 -4.99 -10.51 -18.29
CA LEU A 563 -6.34 -10.48 -17.75
C LEU A 563 -6.34 -10.75 -16.24
N TYR A 564 -7.05 -9.94 -15.50
CA TYR A 564 -7.39 -10.20 -14.11
C TYR A 564 -8.38 -11.38 -14.02
N LYS A 565 -7.89 -12.59 -13.71
CA LYS A 565 -8.67 -13.83 -13.83
C LYS A 565 -8.15 -14.94 -12.95
N THR A 566 -8.99 -15.97 -12.78
CA THR A 566 -8.51 -17.33 -12.49
C THR A 566 -8.67 -18.22 -13.73
N VAL A 567 -7.76 -19.19 -13.90
CA VAL A 567 -7.80 -20.11 -15.05
C VAL A 567 -7.51 -21.55 -14.64
N THR A 568 -8.37 -22.44 -15.10
CA THR A 568 -8.14 -23.89 -15.10
C THR A 568 -8.02 -24.36 -16.55
N PHE A 569 -6.83 -24.84 -16.89
CA PHE A 569 -6.57 -25.43 -18.21
C PHE A 569 -5.95 -26.81 -18.02
N ASP A 570 -6.72 -27.85 -18.31
CA ASP A 570 -6.26 -29.22 -18.10
C ASP A 570 -5.30 -29.63 -19.21
N LYS A 571 -4.01 -29.69 -18.89
CA LYS A 571 -2.91 -30.08 -19.77
C LYS A 571 -2.21 -31.32 -19.22
N SER A 572 -1.62 -32.11 -20.10
CA SER A 572 -0.76 -33.22 -19.68
C SER A 572 0.53 -32.73 -19.00
N ASN A 573 1.17 -33.59 -18.22
CA ASN A 573 2.46 -33.25 -17.60
C ASN A 573 3.53 -32.95 -18.67
N ASP A 574 3.48 -33.61 -19.82
CA ASP A 574 4.40 -33.38 -20.93
C ASP A 574 4.18 -31.99 -21.56
N GLU A 575 2.93 -31.56 -21.73
CA GLU A 575 2.62 -30.20 -22.21
C GLU A 575 3.12 -29.14 -21.22
N LEU A 576 2.76 -29.30 -19.93
CA LEU A 576 3.20 -28.39 -18.88
C LEU A 576 4.73 -28.30 -18.76
N THR A 577 5.42 -29.45 -18.92
CA THR A 577 6.89 -29.47 -18.91
C THR A 577 7.47 -28.68 -20.07
N ARG A 578 6.94 -28.91 -21.30
CA ARG A 578 7.41 -28.19 -22.49
C ARG A 578 7.14 -26.68 -22.38
N GLU A 579 5.98 -26.30 -21.89
CA GLU A 579 5.60 -24.92 -21.68
C GLU A 579 6.51 -24.26 -20.60
N ALA A 580 6.72 -24.90 -19.45
CA ALA A 580 7.59 -24.40 -18.39
C ALA A 580 9.05 -24.22 -18.82
N GLU A 581 9.57 -25.10 -19.72
CA GLU A 581 10.95 -25.07 -20.14
C GLU A 581 11.20 -24.23 -21.40
N LYS A 582 10.19 -24.05 -22.27
CA LYS A 582 10.43 -23.61 -23.65
C LYS A 582 9.54 -22.47 -24.12
N ASP A 583 8.49 -22.14 -23.37
CA ASP A 583 7.61 -21.04 -23.78
C ASP A 583 8.40 -19.73 -23.86
N PRO A 584 8.26 -18.96 -24.94
CA PRO A 584 8.92 -17.66 -25.05
C PRO A 584 8.35 -16.60 -24.10
N TYR A 585 7.12 -16.79 -23.61
CA TYR A 585 6.49 -15.89 -22.68
C TYR A 585 6.83 -16.27 -21.22
N MET A 586 7.35 -15.34 -20.47
CA MET A 586 7.76 -15.57 -19.09
C MET A 586 6.58 -15.97 -18.20
N MET A 587 5.43 -15.33 -18.39
CA MET A 587 4.24 -15.60 -17.58
C MET A 587 3.68 -17.01 -17.82
N SER A 588 3.73 -17.51 -19.07
CA SER A 588 3.34 -18.88 -19.39
C SER A 588 4.26 -19.90 -18.73
N ARG A 589 5.58 -19.67 -18.75
CA ARG A 589 6.53 -20.53 -18.02
C ARG A 589 6.26 -20.54 -16.52
N LEU A 590 5.95 -19.38 -15.95
CA LEU A 590 5.59 -19.24 -14.53
C LEU A 590 4.31 -20.01 -14.20
N TRP A 591 3.25 -19.82 -15.02
CA TRP A 591 1.98 -20.52 -14.85
C TRP A 591 2.16 -22.05 -14.94
N ALA A 592 2.83 -22.56 -15.98
CA ALA A 592 3.09 -23.98 -16.15
C ALA A 592 3.90 -24.55 -14.98
N THR A 593 4.91 -23.82 -14.49
CA THR A 593 5.71 -24.19 -13.31
C THR A 593 4.84 -24.28 -12.04
N LYS A 594 3.88 -23.36 -11.87
CA LYS A 594 2.88 -23.40 -10.76
C LYS A 594 1.97 -24.64 -10.91
N GLN A 595 1.50 -24.96 -12.13
CA GLN A 595 0.67 -26.13 -12.40
C GLN A 595 1.43 -27.45 -12.13
N LEU A 596 2.69 -27.55 -12.54
CA LEU A 596 3.53 -28.71 -12.22
C LEU A 596 3.67 -28.92 -10.70
N GLY A 597 3.76 -27.83 -9.94
CA GLY A 597 3.76 -27.85 -8.47
C GLY A 597 2.46 -28.44 -7.90
N GLU A 598 1.31 -28.04 -8.43
CA GLU A 598 0.02 -28.60 -8.01
C GLU A 598 -0.09 -30.12 -8.26
N ARG A 599 0.53 -30.63 -9.34
CA ARG A 599 0.60 -32.06 -9.62
C ARG A 599 1.38 -32.83 -8.54
N LEU A 600 2.41 -32.21 -7.92
CA LEU A 600 3.18 -32.82 -6.84
C LEU A 600 2.35 -33.10 -5.57
N LYS A 601 1.24 -32.40 -5.35
CA LYS A 601 0.33 -32.68 -4.23
C LYS A 601 -0.32 -34.04 -4.37
N ALA A 602 -0.64 -34.45 -5.60
CA ALA A 602 -1.29 -35.73 -5.91
C ALA A 602 -0.26 -36.85 -6.11
N ASP A 603 0.85 -36.59 -6.81
CA ASP A 603 1.95 -37.50 -7.03
C ASP A 603 3.30 -36.85 -6.68
N PRO A 604 3.82 -37.06 -5.47
CA PRO A 604 5.04 -36.40 -4.97
C PRO A 604 6.32 -36.69 -5.75
N THR A 605 6.26 -37.56 -6.74
CA THR A 605 7.42 -37.94 -7.57
C THR A 605 7.33 -37.48 -9.01
N CYS A 606 6.11 -37.13 -9.47
CA CYS A 606 5.98 -36.56 -10.81
C CYS A 606 6.72 -35.21 -10.90
N CYS A 607 7.08 -34.80 -12.10
CA CYS A 607 7.46 -33.44 -12.41
C CYS A 607 8.68 -32.85 -11.67
N VAL A 608 9.28 -33.56 -10.68
CA VAL A 608 10.42 -33.08 -9.90
C VAL A 608 11.61 -32.72 -10.79
N GLN A 609 11.87 -33.54 -11.81
CA GLN A 609 12.98 -33.27 -12.74
C GLN A 609 12.74 -31.98 -13.53
N ALA A 610 11.55 -31.81 -14.12
CA ALA A 610 11.18 -30.58 -14.86
C ALA A 610 11.30 -29.33 -13.99
N LEU A 611 10.74 -29.39 -12.78
CA LEU A 611 10.83 -28.27 -11.83
C LEU A 611 12.28 -27.97 -11.40
N THR A 612 13.14 -29.00 -11.29
CA THR A 612 14.57 -28.81 -10.99
C THR A 612 15.28 -28.16 -12.18
N GLU A 613 14.98 -28.56 -13.43
CA GLU A 613 15.55 -27.95 -14.61
C GLU A 613 15.14 -26.50 -14.76
N VAL A 614 13.86 -26.18 -14.50
CA VAL A 614 13.37 -24.78 -14.48
C VAL A 614 14.06 -23.96 -13.37
N LEU A 615 14.20 -24.50 -12.16
CA LEU A 615 14.88 -23.84 -11.03
C LEU A 615 16.34 -23.51 -11.36
N ASP A 616 17.00 -24.39 -12.07
CA ASP A 616 18.43 -24.24 -12.38
C ASP A 616 18.68 -23.35 -13.60
N ALA A 617 17.78 -23.34 -14.60
CA ALA A 617 18.07 -22.84 -15.93
C ALA A 617 17.20 -21.68 -16.41
N ASP A 618 16.01 -21.42 -15.81
CA ASP A 618 15.19 -20.32 -16.29
C ASP A 618 15.91 -18.97 -16.15
N SER A 619 15.78 -18.13 -17.15
CA SER A 619 16.43 -16.82 -17.19
C SER A 619 15.88 -15.86 -16.15
N PHE A 620 14.56 -15.95 -15.87
CA PHE A 620 13.87 -15.02 -14.97
C PHE A 620 13.79 -15.57 -13.54
N TYR A 621 14.15 -14.75 -12.57
CA TYR A 621 14.19 -15.17 -11.16
C TYR A 621 12.80 -15.58 -10.62
N GLY A 622 11.72 -14.92 -11.08
CA GLY A 622 10.36 -15.20 -10.64
C GLY A 622 9.90 -16.62 -11.00
N VAL A 623 10.29 -17.12 -12.19
CA VAL A 623 10.03 -18.50 -12.60
C VAL A 623 10.85 -19.48 -11.76
N ARG A 624 12.13 -19.18 -11.47
CA ARG A 624 12.95 -20.02 -10.58
C ARG A 624 12.42 -20.02 -9.15
N LEU A 625 11.93 -18.87 -8.64
CA LEU A 625 11.27 -18.76 -7.34
C LEU A 625 10.02 -19.64 -7.29
N GLN A 626 9.18 -19.57 -8.33
CA GLN A 626 8.00 -20.43 -8.45
C GLN A 626 8.38 -21.91 -8.49
N ALA A 627 9.45 -22.28 -9.20
CA ALA A 627 9.94 -23.66 -9.25
C ALA A 627 10.38 -24.17 -7.86
N ALA A 628 11.09 -23.33 -7.09
CA ALA A 628 11.46 -23.66 -5.71
C ALA A 628 10.20 -23.85 -4.83
N SER A 629 9.23 -22.95 -4.91
CA SER A 629 7.96 -23.05 -4.20
C SER A 629 7.19 -24.32 -4.59
N SER A 630 7.14 -24.64 -5.88
CA SER A 630 6.51 -25.85 -6.43
C SER A 630 7.18 -27.14 -5.93
N LEU A 631 8.50 -27.19 -5.91
CA LEU A 631 9.26 -28.33 -5.35
C LEU A 631 8.95 -28.55 -3.86
N GLY A 632 8.70 -27.48 -3.12
CA GLY A 632 8.28 -27.53 -1.71
C GLY A 632 6.94 -28.23 -1.48
N MET A 633 6.08 -28.33 -2.50
CA MET A 633 4.82 -29.09 -2.42
C MET A 633 5.04 -30.60 -2.45
N GLY A 634 6.20 -31.04 -2.98
CA GLY A 634 6.63 -32.43 -2.98
C GLY A 634 7.17 -32.89 -1.64
N LYS A 635 7.42 -34.21 -1.52
CA LYS A 635 8.01 -34.82 -0.31
C LYS A 635 9.16 -35.79 -0.64
N SER A 636 9.67 -35.74 -1.87
CA SER A 636 10.73 -36.64 -2.33
C SER A 636 12.11 -36.11 -1.89
N ASP A 637 13.06 -37.08 -1.72
CA ASP A 637 14.45 -36.67 -1.44
C ASP A 637 15.08 -35.87 -2.58
N HIS A 638 14.65 -36.11 -3.84
CA HIS A 638 15.11 -35.33 -4.98
C HIS A 638 14.65 -33.89 -4.92
N ALA A 639 13.38 -33.62 -4.57
CA ALA A 639 12.89 -32.26 -4.37
C ALA A 639 13.65 -31.56 -3.23
N LYS A 640 13.85 -32.26 -2.11
CA LYS A 640 14.67 -31.73 -0.98
C LYS A 640 16.08 -31.35 -1.45
N GLN A 641 16.74 -32.24 -2.21
CA GLN A 641 18.09 -31.98 -2.69
C GLN A 641 18.14 -30.78 -3.64
N ALA A 642 17.20 -30.68 -4.58
CA ALA A 642 17.10 -29.53 -5.47
C ALA A 642 16.95 -28.20 -4.69
N LEU A 643 16.10 -28.17 -3.65
CA LEU A 643 15.94 -27.01 -2.77
C LEU A 643 17.23 -26.69 -1.98
N LEU A 644 17.96 -27.70 -1.49
CA LEU A 644 19.24 -27.50 -0.81
C LEU A 644 20.31 -26.95 -1.76
N ASP A 645 20.31 -27.38 -3.03
CA ASP A 645 21.22 -26.85 -4.04
C ASP A 645 20.85 -25.42 -4.43
N ALA A 646 19.53 -25.09 -4.46
CA ALA A 646 19.03 -23.74 -4.71
C ALA A 646 19.45 -22.71 -3.66
N LEU A 647 19.90 -23.12 -2.47
CA LEU A 647 20.50 -22.20 -1.48
C LEU A 647 21.82 -21.56 -1.97
N ARG A 648 22.33 -21.97 -3.12
CA ARG A 648 23.51 -21.37 -3.77
C ARG A 648 23.18 -20.48 -4.96
N GLN A 649 21.92 -20.32 -5.28
CA GLN A 649 21.45 -19.43 -6.36
C GLN A 649 21.95 -18.00 -6.13
N PRO A 650 22.35 -17.29 -7.16
CA PRO A 650 22.85 -15.91 -7.02
C PRO A 650 21.76 -14.94 -6.53
N ASP A 651 20.53 -15.15 -6.96
CA ASP A 651 19.40 -14.32 -6.57
C ASP A 651 18.90 -14.66 -5.16
N SER A 652 18.85 -13.68 -4.29
CA SER A 652 18.41 -13.84 -2.89
C SER A 652 16.94 -14.25 -2.77
N ARG A 653 16.09 -13.78 -3.68
CA ARG A 653 14.66 -14.09 -3.71
C ARG A 653 14.43 -15.57 -3.96
N VAL A 654 15.19 -16.16 -4.88
CA VAL A 654 15.16 -17.62 -5.15
C VAL A 654 15.68 -18.41 -3.95
N ARG A 655 16.75 -17.95 -3.29
CA ARG A 655 17.26 -18.61 -2.07
C ARG A 655 16.27 -18.56 -0.92
N ALA A 656 15.60 -17.41 -0.72
CA ALA A 656 14.58 -17.25 0.32
C ALA A 656 13.38 -18.18 0.06
N ALA A 657 12.90 -18.24 -1.18
CA ALA A 657 11.85 -19.17 -1.58
C ALA A 657 12.25 -20.63 -1.36
N ALA A 658 13.48 -21.00 -1.70
CA ALA A 658 14.00 -22.34 -1.45
C ALA A 658 14.05 -22.67 0.06
N VAL A 659 14.47 -21.72 0.91
CA VAL A 659 14.43 -21.89 2.37
C VAL A 659 13.01 -22.13 2.86
N SER A 660 12.05 -21.29 2.46
CA SER A 660 10.64 -21.43 2.85
C SER A 660 10.02 -22.74 2.35
N ALA A 661 10.40 -23.18 1.15
CA ALA A 661 9.94 -24.45 0.56
C ALA A 661 10.43 -25.71 1.31
N LEU A 662 11.48 -25.59 2.11
CA LEU A 662 11.99 -26.68 2.95
C LEU A 662 11.08 -27.03 4.16
N THR A 663 10.02 -26.29 4.39
CA THR A 663 9.02 -26.54 5.47
C THR A 663 8.60 -28.02 5.56
N ASN A 664 8.31 -28.65 4.43
CA ASN A 664 7.84 -30.05 4.40
C ASN A 664 8.91 -31.09 4.73
N PHE A 665 10.17 -30.68 4.89
CA PHE A 665 11.33 -31.53 5.16
C PHE A 665 11.94 -31.30 6.55
N LEU A 666 11.34 -30.47 7.41
CA LEU A 666 11.88 -30.07 8.73
C LEU A 666 12.09 -31.23 9.73
N GLY A 667 11.60 -32.45 9.43
CA GLY A 667 11.92 -33.66 10.19
C GLY A 667 13.37 -34.13 10.05
N ASP A 668 14.11 -33.62 9.07
CA ASP A 668 15.52 -33.97 8.84
C ASP A 668 16.45 -33.08 9.68
N ARG A 669 17.15 -33.67 10.62
CA ARG A 669 18.08 -32.95 11.52
C ARG A 669 19.26 -32.30 10.77
N THR A 670 19.66 -32.83 9.62
CA THR A 670 20.76 -32.25 8.83
C THR A 670 20.35 -30.89 8.26
N LEU A 671 19.07 -30.72 7.94
CA LEU A 671 18.49 -29.47 7.47
C LEU A 671 18.59 -28.36 8.50
N ILE A 672 18.38 -28.66 9.80
CA ILE A 672 18.45 -27.67 10.87
C ILE A 672 19.81 -26.97 10.90
N ALA A 673 20.91 -27.71 10.75
CA ALA A 673 22.25 -27.12 10.71
C ALA A 673 22.44 -26.19 9.50
N THR A 674 21.85 -26.54 8.36
CA THR A 674 21.85 -25.71 7.14
C THR A 674 21.06 -24.42 7.35
N LEU A 675 19.87 -24.49 7.92
CA LEU A 675 19.04 -23.32 8.23
C LEU A 675 19.68 -22.41 9.28
N ILE A 676 20.34 -22.97 10.33
CA ILE A 676 21.12 -22.19 11.32
C ILE A 676 22.26 -21.45 10.62
N LYS A 677 22.92 -22.08 9.65
CA LYS A 677 23.94 -21.42 8.86
C LYS A 677 23.37 -20.31 7.99
N ALA A 678 22.23 -20.52 7.33
CA ALA A 678 21.56 -19.50 6.54
C ALA A 678 21.14 -18.29 7.39
N LEU A 679 20.52 -18.49 8.55
CA LEU A 679 20.18 -17.42 9.51
C LEU A 679 21.40 -16.59 9.94
N ARG A 680 22.56 -17.21 10.05
CA ARG A 680 23.76 -16.53 10.56
C ARG A 680 24.58 -15.85 9.47
N ASP A 681 24.73 -16.51 8.31
CA ASP A 681 25.79 -16.24 7.34
C ASP A 681 25.29 -15.83 5.94
N ASP A 682 23.99 -15.98 5.62
CA ASP A 682 23.52 -15.57 4.28
C ASP A 682 23.66 -14.05 4.11
N PRO A 683 24.14 -13.58 2.95
CA PRO A 683 24.28 -12.14 2.71
C PRO A 683 22.95 -11.41 2.50
N SER A 684 21.80 -12.10 2.44
CA SER A 684 20.47 -11.52 2.30
C SER A 684 19.70 -11.57 3.62
N TYR A 685 19.09 -10.48 3.99
CA TYR A 685 18.22 -10.41 5.18
C TYR A 685 16.92 -11.19 4.99
N ALA A 686 16.37 -11.23 3.77
CA ALA A 686 15.19 -12.02 3.46
C ALA A 686 15.47 -13.54 3.65
N VAL A 687 16.63 -14.01 3.22
CA VAL A 687 17.06 -15.41 3.45
C VAL A 687 17.26 -15.70 4.92
N GLN A 688 17.87 -14.78 5.67
CA GLN A 688 18.03 -14.92 7.13
C GLN A 688 16.67 -14.97 7.83
N ALA A 689 15.72 -14.12 7.43
CA ALA A 689 14.37 -14.09 7.98
C ALA A 689 13.60 -15.38 7.69
N ALA A 690 13.60 -15.84 6.44
CA ALA A 690 12.99 -17.11 6.05
C ALA A 690 13.58 -18.29 6.84
N ALA A 691 14.91 -18.32 6.99
CA ALA A 691 15.58 -19.37 7.80
C ALA A 691 15.17 -19.31 9.28
N ALA A 692 14.97 -18.11 9.85
CA ALA A 692 14.50 -17.97 11.20
C ALA A 692 13.09 -18.55 11.39
N GLU A 693 12.19 -18.27 10.48
CA GLU A 693 10.82 -18.81 10.52
C GLU A 693 10.80 -20.33 10.43
N GLU A 694 11.55 -20.91 9.47
CA GLU A 694 11.61 -22.36 9.31
C GLU A 694 12.26 -23.05 10.51
N LEU A 695 13.27 -22.43 11.11
CA LEU A 695 13.84 -22.92 12.37
C LEU A 695 12.79 -22.94 13.48
N GLY A 696 11.93 -21.94 13.57
CA GLY A 696 10.81 -21.94 14.51
C GLY A 696 9.83 -23.08 14.27
N ARG A 697 9.38 -23.24 13.02
CA ARG A 697 8.46 -24.31 12.59
C ARG A 697 9.02 -25.71 12.86
N SER A 698 10.35 -25.88 12.85
CA SER A 698 11.01 -27.16 13.15
C SER A 698 10.81 -27.63 14.58
N LYS A 699 10.56 -26.72 15.53
CA LYS A 699 10.45 -26.96 16.99
C LYS A 699 11.67 -27.66 17.61
N ASP A 700 12.79 -27.72 16.89
CA ASP A 700 14.04 -28.35 17.34
C ASP A 700 14.70 -27.49 18.43
N ALA A 701 15.37 -28.13 19.38
CA ALA A 701 16.01 -27.43 20.50
C ALA A 701 17.24 -26.62 20.09
N SER A 702 18.01 -27.08 19.10
CA SER A 702 19.18 -26.35 18.58
C SER A 702 18.73 -25.16 17.73
N ALA A 703 17.64 -25.30 16.97
CA ALA A 703 16.99 -24.21 16.25
C ALA A 703 16.52 -23.11 17.19
N PHE A 704 15.82 -23.47 18.26
CA PHE A 704 15.40 -22.51 19.28
C PHE A 704 16.58 -21.79 19.93
N SER A 705 17.66 -22.50 20.21
CA SER A 705 18.88 -21.92 20.80
C SER A 705 19.52 -20.90 19.85
N ALA A 706 19.50 -21.16 18.54
CA ALA A 706 19.99 -20.21 17.51
C ALA A 706 19.10 -18.97 17.41
N LEU A 707 17.77 -19.13 17.40
CA LEU A 707 16.82 -18.02 17.38
C LEU A 707 16.99 -17.13 18.62
N ARG A 708 17.09 -17.72 19.82
CA ARG A 708 17.34 -17.01 21.07
C ARG A 708 18.66 -16.25 21.05
N ALA A 709 19.73 -16.85 20.53
CA ALA A 709 21.01 -16.18 20.41
C ALA A 709 20.95 -15.01 19.44
N ARG A 710 20.22 -15.16 18.34
CA ARG A 710 20.06 -14.12 17.33
C ARG A 710 19.23 -12.95 17.84
N SER A 711 18.13 -13.20 18.57
CA SER A 711 17.29 -12.17 19.18
C SER A 711 18.01 -11.30 20.22
N ALA A 712 19.11 -11.77 20.80
CA ALA A 712 19.93 -11.00 21.74
C ALA A 712 20.93 -10.04 21.06
N THR A 713 20.97 -9.97 19.75
CA THR A 713 21.85 -9.07 18.97
C THR A 713 21.06 -7.93 18.34
N LYS A 714 21.74 -6.82 17.98
CA LYS A 714 21.12 -5.80 17.15
C LYS A 714 20.78 -6.39 15.78
N LEU A 715 19.54 -6.30 15.38
CA LEU A 715 19.02 -6.84 14.12
C LEU A 715 18.54 -5.70 13.22
N GLN A 716 18.61 -5.91 11.90
CA GLN A 716 17.82 -5.16 10.95
C GLN A 716 16.36 -5.64 11.02
N ASP A 717 15.42 -4.76 10.72
CA ASP A 717 13.99 -5.01 10.92
C ASP A 717 13.51 -6.29 10.25
N ILE A 718 13.90 -6.54 8.99
CA ILE A 718 13.53 -7.75 8.23
C ILE A 718 13.93 -9.02 9.01
N VAL A 719 15.17 -9.07 9.48
CA VAL A 719 15.67 -10.23 10.24
C VAL A 719 15.00 -10.31 11.61
N ALA A 720 14.76 -9.16 12.27
CA ALA A 720 14.10 -9.11 13.56
C ALA A 720 12.68 -9.69 13.48
N VAL A 721 11.91 -9.29 12.47
CA VAL A 721 10.56 -9.82 12.20
C VAL A 721 10.62 -11.34 11.98
N GLY A 722 11.52 -11.83 11.12
CA GLY A 722 11.70 -13.28 10.91
C GLY A 722 12.06 -14.04 12.20
N VAL A 723 12.92 -13.47 13.03
CA VAL A 723 13.30 -14.08 14.33
C VAL A 723 12.12 -14.09 15.31
N LEU A 724 11.33 -13.01 15.40
CA LEU A 724 10.13 -12.96 16.25
C LEU A 724 9.08 -13.97 15.78
N ASN A 725 8.88 -14.10 14.45
CA ASN A 725 8.02 -15.11 13.85
C ASN A 725 8.50 -16.53 14.21
N GLY A 726 9.78 -16.80 14.00
CA GLY A 726 10.38 -18.10 14.34
C GLY A 726 10.26 -18.42 15.83
N LEU A 727 10.46 -17.47 16.72
CA LEU A 727 10.22 -17.64 18.15
C LEU A 727 8.76 -17.98 18.44
N ALA A 728 7.82 -17.27 17.81
CA ALA A 728 6.39 -17.54 17.95
C ALA A 728 6.02 -18.94 17.45
N GLU A 729 6.53 -19.37 16.29
CA GLU A 729 6.29 -20.71 15.73
C GLU A 729 6.93 -21.85 16.54
N SER A 730 8.01 -21.56 17.27
CA SER A 730 8.70 -22.58 18.06
C SER A 730 7.83 -23.23 19.14
N GLY A 731 6.82 -22.50 19.64
CA GLY A 731 5.95 -22.93 20.74
C GLY A 731 6.71 -23.19 22.06
N LYS A 732 7.96 -22.74 22.19
CA LYS A 732 8.75 -22.93 23.41
C LYS A 732 8.35 -21.90 24.47
N PRO A 733 8.08 -22.29 25.73
CA PRO A 733 7.69 -21.36 26.81
C PRO A 733 8.65 -20.17 26.98
N GLU A 734 9.94 -20.38 26.76
CA GLU A 734 10.96 -19.34 26.86
C GLU A 734 10.82 -18.26 25.77
N ALA A 735 10.23 -18.60 24.61
CA ALA A 735 9.96 -17.65 23.56
C ALA A 735 8.96 -16.57 24.00
N ALA A 736 7.96 -16.96 24.83
CA ALA A 736 6.97 -16.04 25.36
C ALA A 736 7.62 -14.85 26.10
N ARG A 737 8.68 -15.10 26.88
CA ARG A 737 9.39 -14.07 27.62
C ARG A 737 10.22 -13.17 26.72
N ILE A 738 10.79 -13.71 25.64
CA ILE A 738 11.53 -12.91 24.65
C ILE A 738 10.55 -12.00 23.92
N LEU A 739 9.43 -12.52 23.45
CA LEU A 739 8.37 -11.74 22.82
C LEU A 739 7.84 -10.65 23.75
N LEU A 740 7.59 -10.98 25.03
CA LEU A 740 7.17 -10.01 26.03
C LEU A 740 8.21 -8.91 26.24
N ALA A 741 9.51 -9.22 26.13
CA ALA A 741 10.58 -8.23 26.21
C ALA A 741 10.59 -7.28 24.98
N TYR A 742 10.33 -7.81 23.78
CA TYR A 742 10.18 -7.01 22.58
C TYR A 742 8.86 -6.21 22.51
N SER A 743 7.88 -6.56 23.35
CA SER A 743 6.61 -5.84 23.48
C SER A 743 6.70 -4.62 24.40
N GLN A 744 7.86 -4.34 25.01
CA GLN A 744 8.02 -3.22 25.94
C GLN A 744 8.20 -1.89 25.20
N PRO A 745 7.77 -0.75 25.79
CA PRO A 745 8.10 0.58 25.31
C PRO A 745 9.61 0.76 25.09
N GLY A 746 10.00 1.48 24.03
CA GLY A 746 11.39 1.66 23.60
C GLY A 746 11.88 0.61 22.59
N THR A 747 11.09 -0.43 22.32
CA THR A 747 11.25 -1.25 21.11
C THR A 747 10.71 -0.47 19.91
N PRO A 748 11.36 -0.47 18.73
CA PRO A 748 10.77 0.12 17.52
C PRO A 748 9.34 -0.38 17.31
N GLU A 749 8.41 0.54 17.02
CA GLU A 749 6.97 0.27 17.07
C GLU A 749 6.56 -0.90 16.16
N ARG A 750 7.18 -1.03 14.99
CA ARG A 750 6.96 -2.17 14.06
C ARG A 750 7.28 -3.53 14.71
N LEU A 751 8.38 -3.60 15.46
CA LEU A 751 8.78 -4.83 16.15
C LEU A 751 7.94 -5.07 17.40
N ARG A 752 7.55 -4.00 18.09
CA ARG A 752 6.66 -4.04 19.25
C ARG A 752 5.29 -4.60 18.88
N THR A 753 4.68 -4.07 17.81
CA THR A 753 3.43 -4.57 17.24
C THR A 753 3.53 -6.06 16.89
N ARG A 754 4.61 -6.45 16.21
CA ARG A 754 4.84 -7.86 15.84
C ARG A 754 4.98 -8.78 17.04
N ALA A 755 5.69 -8.34 18.07
CA ALA A 755 5.86 -9.10 19.29
C ALA A 755 4.55 -9.24 20.08
N LEU A 756 3.77 -8.15 20.20
CA LEU A 756 2.45 -8.15 20.83
C LEU A 756 1.51 -9.12 20.11
N SER A 757 1.42 -9.05 18.77
CA SER A 757 0.56 -9.93 17.95
C SER A 757 0.91 -11.42 18.09
N ALA A 758 2.14 -11.75 18.51
CA ALA A 758 2.56 -13.12 18.73
C ALA A 758 2.19 -13.69 20.13
N LEU A 759 1.90 -12.84 21.12
CA LEU A 759 1.62 -13.27 22.51
C LEU A 759 0.41 -14.21 22.65
N PRO A 760 -0.67 -14.11 21.86
CA PRO A 760 -1.79 -15.06 21.93
C PRO A 760 -1.39 -16.53 21.79
N LYS A 761 -0.36 -16.84 20.99
CA LYS A 761 0.16 -18.20 20.83
C LYS A 761 0.66 -18.83 22.14
N PHE A 762 0.97 -18.00 23.13
CA PHE A 762 1.49 -18.41 24.44
C PHE A 762 0.52 -18.08 25.58
N LYS A 763 -0.76 -17.89 25.31
CA LYS A 763 -1.76 -17.43 26.27
C LYS A 763 -1.74 -18.20 27.57
N GLU A 764 -1.79 -19.54 27.53
CA GLU A 764 -1.85 -20.39 28.72
C GLU A 764 -0.56 -20.30 29.56
N GLU A 765 0.58 -20.23 28.89
CA GLU A 765 1.88 -20.10 29.58
C GLU A 765 2.00 -18.74 30.27
N LEU A 766 1.71 -17.68 29.53
CA LEU A 766 1.78 -16.29 30.02
C LEU A 766 0.79 -16.02 31.15
N GLN A 767 -0.42 -16.57 31.07
CA GLN A 767 -1.38 -16.48 32.20
C GLN A 767 -0.91 -17.20 33.44
N ARG A 768 -0.14 -18.28 33.30
CA ARG A 768 0.37 -19.10 34.42
C ARG A 768 1.62 -18.51 35.07
N SER A 769 2.55 -18.00 34.24
CA SER A 769 3.88 -17.59 34.69
C SER A 769 4.12 -16.10 34.80
N ASP A 770 3.49 -15.31 33.92
CA ASP A 770 3.83 -13.90 33.67
C ASP A 770 2.60 -12.96 33.55
N ALA A 771 1.44 -13.34 34.09
CA ALA A 771 0.16 -12.62 33.95
C ALA A 771 0.24 -11.12 34.30
N GLN A 772 0.99 -10.77 35.38
CA GLN A 772 1.16 -9.35 35.75
C GLN A 772 2.05 -8.58 34.75
N ALA A 773 3.04 -9.26 34.16
CA ALA A 773 3.88 -8.65 33.13
C ALA A 773 3.08 -8.40 31.85
N VAL A 774 2.28 -9.38 31.40
CA VAL A 774 1.37 -9.21 30.26
C VAL A 774 0.40 -8.06 30.50
N ALA A 775 -0.24 -8.03 31.68
CA ALA A 775 -1.18 -6.97 32.00
C ALA A 775 -0.51 -5.57 31.94
N ARG A 776 0.69 -5.41 32.49
CA ARG A 776 1.43 -4.15 32.41
C ARG A 776 1.79 -3.80 30.98
N THR A 777 2.35 -4.74 30.21
CA THR A 777 2.73 -4.52 28.81
C THR A 777 1.56 -4.08 27.95
N VAL A 778 0.39 -4.72 28.12
CA VAL A 778 -0.85 -4.33 27.42
C VAL A 778 -1.33 -2.97 27.92
N GLY A 779 -1.25 -2.68 29.21
CA GLY A 779 -1.59 -1.37 29.77
C GLY A 779 -0.68 -0.25 29.24
N ASP A 780 0.62 -0.48 29.24
CA ASP A 780 1.60 0.47 28.69
C ASP A 780 1.33 0.72 27.19
N ALA A 781 0.92 -0.30 26.43
CA ALA A 781 0.60 -0.16 25.01
C ALA A 781 -0.77 0.52 24.75
N LEU A 782 -1.74 0.38 25.67
CA LEU A 782 -3.00 1.12 25.62
C LEU A 782 -2.84 2.58 26.05
N ASP A 783 -1.97 2.85 27.01
CA ASP A 783 -1.72 4.22 27.49
C ASP A 783 -0.84 5.00 26.51
N ASP A 784 0.00 4.33 25.73
CA ASP A 784 0.88 4.94 24.72
C ASP A 784 0.09 5.69 23.64
N THR A 785 -1.17 5.36 23.40
CA THR A 785 -2.02 6.08 22.43
C THR A 785 -2.43 7.47 22.87
N MET A 786 -2.47 7.72 24.16
CA MET A 786 -2.57 9.09 24.64
C MET A 786 -1.23 9.81 24.47
N ASP A 787 -0.16 9.08 24.28
CA ASP A 787 1.22 9.55 24.29
C ASP A 787 2.04 9.14 23.06
N ASP A 788 1.72 8.06 22.35
CA ASP A 788 2.33 7.63 21.10
C ASP A 788 1.30 7.51 19.98
N ALA A 789 1.72 7.95 18.81
CA ALA A 789 0.86 8.07 17.66
C ALA A 789 0.79 6.78 16.82
N PHE A 790 1.39 5.67 17.27
CA PHE A 790 1.43 4.46 16.49
C PHE A 790 0.18 3.60 16.71
N LEU A 791 -0.88 3.90 15.96
CA LEU A 791 -2.19 3.22 16.03
C LEU A 791 -2.10 1.68 16.07
N PRO A 792 -1.25 0.98 15.25
CA PRO A 792 -1.18 -0.47 15.27
C PRO A 792 -0.78 -1.09 16.62
N VAL A 793 0.00 -0.40 17.44
CA VAL A 793 0.33 -0.88 18.80
C VAL A 793 -0.90 -0.87 19.68
N HIS A 794 -1.70 0.19 19.61
CA HIS A 794 -2.95 0.30 20.37
C HIS A 794 -3.98 -0.75 19.97
N GLU A 795 -4.22 -0.90 18.67
CA GLU A 795 -5.16 -1.90 18.13
C GLU A 795 -4.84 -3.30 18.63
N VAL A 796 -3.56 -3.72 18.51
CA VAL A 796 -3.14 -5.03 19.02
C VAL A 796 -3.28 -5.12 20.53
N ALA A 797 -2.95 -4.05 21.28
CA ALA A 797 -3.12 -4.03 22.73
C ALA A 797 -4.60 -4.15 23.14
N ALA A 798 -5.51 -3.47 22.44
CA ALA A 798 -6.94 -3.60 22.66
C ALA A 798 -7.43 -5.04 22.43
N GLN A 799 -7.01 -5.68 21.32
CA GLN A 799 -7.31 -7.09 21.06
C GLN A 799 -6.78 -8.01 22.18
N LEU A 800 -5.58 -7.75 22.70
CA LEU A 800 -4.99 -8.52 23.80
C LEU A 800 -5.76 -8.39 25.12
N VAL A 801 -6.47 -7.27 25.35
CA VAL A 801 -7.39 -7.14 26.50
C VAL A 801 -8.46 -8.23 26.45
N GLY A 802 -9.06 -8.45 25.27
CA GLY A 802 -10.05 -9.52 25.05
C GLY A 802 -9.42 -10.91 25.18
N VAL A 803 -8.30 -11.14 24.52
CA VAL A 803 -7.59 -12.43 24.51
C VAL A 803 -7.21 -12.87 25.93
N PHE A 804 -6.60 -11.98 26.73
CA PHE A 804 -6.14 -12.29 28.07
C PHE A 804 -7.16 -12.02 29.18
N LYS A 805 -8.37 -11.56 28.83
CA LYS A 805 -9.46 -11.22 29.78
C LYS A 805 -9.02 -10.19 30.83
N LEU A 806 -8.35 -9.11 30.39
CA LEU A 806 -7.81 -8.08 31.27
C LEU A 806 -8.87 -7.06 31.68
N LYS A 807 -9.80 -7.47 32.54
CA LYS A 807 -10.96 -6.67 32.97
C LYS A 807 -10.61 -5.30 33.57
N GLN A 808 -9.38 -5.12 34.11
CA GLN A 808 -8.91 -3.83 34.64
C GLN A 808 -8.81 -2.74 33.56
N TYR A 809 -8.70 -3.09 32.29
CA TYR A 809 -8.64 -2.15 31.18
C TYR A 809 -9.98 -1.93 30.47
N ARG A 810 -11.06 -2.46 31.03
CA ARG A 810 -12.42 -2.31 30.50
C ARG A 810 -12.77 -0.86 30.18
N ALA A 811 -12.41 0.08 31.07
CA ALA A 811 -12.71 1.50 30.88
C ALA A 811 -11.95 2.11 29.69
N ALA A 812 -10.77 1.61 29.34
CA ALA A 812 -10.08 2.02 28.11
C ALA A 812 -10.85 1.56 26.88
N ILE A 813 -11.20 0.28 26.83
CA ILE A 813 -11.98 -0.27 25.69
C ILE A 813 -13.37 0.36 25.59
N GLU A 814 -14.00 0.76 26.70
CA GLU A 814 -15.28 1.52 26.65
C GLU A 814 -15.10 2.92 26.05
N ARG A 815 -13.96 3.56 26.26
CA ARG A 815 -13.60 4.81 25.57
C ARG A 815 -13.44 4.55 24.06
N ASP A 816 -12.67 3.53 23.67
CA ASP A 816 -12.43 3.19 22.26
C ASP A 816 -13.75 2.88 21.54
N ALA A 817 -14.63 2.09 22.17
CA ALA A 817 -15.94 1.76 21.63
C ALA A 817 -16.83 2.99 21.39
N LYS A 818 -16.59 4.10 22.09
CA LYS A 818 -17.34 5.35 21.99
C LYS A 818 -16.61 6.39 21.14
N ASP A 819 -15.31 6.58 21.38
CA ASP A 819 -14.58 7.76 20.99
C ASP A 819 -13.36 7.49 20.07
N ALA A 820 -13.06 6.21 19.69
CA ALA A 820 -11.99 5.93 18.73
C ALA A 820 -12.26 6.68 17.41
N VAL A 821 -11.22 7.21 16.80
CA VAL A 821 -11.34 8.00 15.56
C VAL A 821 -11.77 7.09 14.41
N ILE A 822 -11.14 5.93 14.29
CA ILE A 822 -11.41 4.94 13.26
C ILE A 822 -12.65 4.11 13.65
N MET A 823 -13.60 3.98 12.71
CA MET A 823 -14.87 3.31 12.99
C MET A 823 -14.69 1.81 13.27
N ASP A 824 -13.74 1.16 12.61
CA ASP A 824 -13.43 -0.25 12.82
C ASP A 824 -12.91 -0.49 14.24
N ASP A 825 -12.09 0.40 14.77
CA ASP A 825 -11.62 0.32 16.16
C ASP A 825 -12.77 0.39 17.15
N ARG A 826 -13.80 1.24 16.87
CA ARG A 826 -15.01 1.30 17.70
C ARG A 826 -15.78 -0.02 17.67
N ASN A 827 -15.83 -0.67 16.52
CA ASN A 827 -16.54 -1.95 16.35
C ASN A 827 -15.77 -3.09 17.02
N ASP A 828 -14.46 -3.13 16.87
CA ASP A 828 -13.58 -4.09 17.55
C ASP A 828 -13.66 -3.93 19.06
N ALA A 829 -13.61 -2.71 19.57
CA ALA A 829 -13.77 -2.42 20.99
C ALA A 829 -15.11 -2.90 21.54
N LYS A 830 -16.23 -2.73 20.80
CA LYS A 830 -17.53 -3.29 21.18
C LYS A 830 -17.51 -4.81 21.25
N HIS A 831 -16.85 -5.48 20.31
CA HIS A 831 -16.67 -6.93 20.31
C HIS A 831 -15.82 -7.39 21.51
N ILE A 832 -14.71 -6.72 21.79
CA ILE A 832 -13.84 -6.98 22.94
C ILE A 832 -14.61 -6.86 24.25
N LEU A 833 -15.48 -5.85 24.39
CA LEU A 833 -16.35 -5.71 25.58
C LEU A 833 -17.28 -6.92 25.76
N GLN A 834 -17.88 -7.43 24.67
CA GLN A 834 -18.70 -8.64 24.73
C GLN A 834 -17.88 -9.87 25.17
N GLU A 835 -16.63 -9.97 24.71
CA GLU A 835 -15.71 -11.05 25.14
C GLU A 835 -15.32 -10.94 26.62
N LEU A 836 -15.17 -9.73 27.15
CA LEU A 836 -14.90 -9.51 28.58
C LEU A 836 -16.10 -9.86 29.48
N ASP A 837 -17.30 -9.81 28.93
CA ASP A 837 -18.54 -10.16 29.66
C ASP A 837 -18.79 -11.67 29.70
N LYS A 838 -18.23 -12.44 28.76
CA LYS A 838 -18.23 -13.91 28.79
C LYS A 838 -17.20 -14.45 29.79
#